data_adeabdd279fe3d70c2510eb7e4f8a1b4
#
_entry.id   adeabdd279fe3d70c2510eb7e4f8a1b4
#
_cell.length_a   1.000
_cell.length_b   1.000
_cell.length_c   1.000
_cell.angle_alpha   90.00
_cell.angle_beta   90.00
_cell.angle_gamma   90.00
#
_symmetry.space_group_name_H-M   'P 1'
#
loop_
_entity.id
_entity.type
_entity.pdbx_description
1 polymer ?
#
loop_
_entity_poly.entity_id
_entity_poly.type
_entity_poly.pdbx_seq_one_letter_code
_entity_poly.pdbx_strand_id
1 'polypeptide(L)'
;MDRRNKLRKESGSVKKRSAPRKSGSVKKQNNLSLYTNLAHRRKEKKDLKARERAEYLASLPKNPVKRFFYKLHPKRMLKYWFSKQGLFMALKITAGLIILAGITIAAAFAYVSKDLNQVKPEELAKRVQTTVSKYYDRNGELLWEDKGSGDYKLVVENSEISDYIKKATVAIEDRDFYKHKGVDLTAIVRAFVNNFKGGATQGGSTLTQQLIKQVYFSNESSERGLSGIPRKIKEMILAVQVEQMYNKDQILSLYLNESPYGGRRNGVESGARTYFGKSAKDLTLAEAALLASIPNNPAVYNPYNIDYNKSLIERQHKVLNDMISCGFITEKEAKEAKDFDILSTIKPERDQYTNIKAPHFVQEVKKKLEQKLGVKVVGAGGLTIKTTVDLKAQGIAEAAVSAGAQTLYIGGADNIAMTSVDVATGQVIAQVGSINYNKPGYGQTNAATSPLDPGSSIKPVVDYAALFNKKDTVYTPGTILKDENIDAQYCNGTYGSCQLRNASKQFYGSVPIRFSLGNSLNIAAVKALSIVGVEDGVNVAQQLGDKSYCKNNNAGLSAAIGGGCSVHQDEHTNAYASIARGGLYKELTYFTEVKNSSNQKIFEWKDESKQIIDAQAAYELTDILSDANARTTTFGGQSRSYGFSVPGVWTASKTGTTDNGKGAAKDSWMMSYSPVVAAGVWSGNHDGRALRSADNSSVRRVINEYMSGVHKQVYAANGKWKAGDKIEKPAGIRNCTISGRNDICPSWWDNSKTGSVTKEIEFDSVSKKKATQCTPESTRVKLTVFETTDPVSKKKTITAPDGYNVNEDDDTHKCSDSQPSISGVSYSRHSNSNTYRINVNISKGSFDINSVVIKVDGSTISTALPSGNTISTDYTFSKAGQNITVEVGDSGGYKVSKSYTGPSSINSENSSSVSS
;
A
#
# COMPACT_ATOMS: atom_id res chain seq x y z
N MET A 1 -23.55 -25.88 48.83
CA MET A 1 -23.87 -27.07 49.63
C MET A 1 -22.75 -28.07 49.37
N ASP A 2 -21.80 -28.07 50.21
CA ASP A 2 -21.59 -28.85 51.41
C ASP A 2 -21.26 -30.30 51.04
N ARG A 3 -20.27 -30.93 51.46
CA ARG A 3 -19.30 -30.98 52.57
C ARG A 3 -18.37 -32.16 52.26
N ARG A 4 -17.09 -32.01 52.42
CA ARG A 4 -16.31 -32.42 53.63
C ARG A 4 -16.31 -33.92 53.82
N ASN A 5 -15.26 -34.56 54.05
CA ASN A 5 -14.09 -34.43 54.90
C ASN A 5 -13.42 -35.82 55.01
N LYS A 6 -12.07 -35.79 55.00
CA LYS A 6 -11.23 -36.13 56.21
C LYS A 6 -11.14 -37.58 56.59
N LEU A 7 -10.08 -38.14 56.77
CA LEU A 7 -8.98 -38.15 57.73
C LEU A 7 -8.40 -39.56 57.70
N ARG A 8 -7.17 -39.70 57.62
CA ARG A 8 -6.15 -39.82 58.70
C ARG A 8 -5.83 -41.18 59.17
N LYS A 9 -4.53 -41.46 59.13
CA LYS A 9 -3.65 -42.00 60.18
C LYS A 9 -3.80 -43.46 60.51
N GLU A 10 -2.83 -44.14 60.87
CA GLU A 10 -1.54 -44.09 61.53
C GLU A 10 -1.04 -45.53 61.71
N SER A 11 0.23 -45.66 61.55
CA SER A 11 1.16 -46.18 62.54
C SER A 11 1.11 -47.63 62.89
N GLY A 12 2.14 -48.27 62.90
CA GLY A 12 3.02 -48.58 63.97
C GLY A 12 3.51 -50.05 63.97
N SER A 13 4.79 -50.08 63.72
CA SER A 13 5.80 -50.60 64.65
C SER A 13 5.79 -52.08 65.00
N VAL A 14 6.89 -52.69 64.71
CA VAL A 14 7.86 -53.26 65.68
C VAL A 14 7.82 -54.72 66.03
N LYS A 15 8.96 -55.39 65.87
CA LYS A 15 9.63 -56.39 66.63
C LYS A 15 9.46 -57.89 66.26
N LYS A 16 10.54 -58.37 65.75
CA LYS A 16 11.65 -59.12 66.43
C LYS A 16 11.50 -60.61 66.56
N ARG A 17 12.55 -61.28 66.12
CA ARG A 17 13.16 -62.52 66.59
C ARG A 17 12.44 -63.80 66.24
N SER A 18 13.10 -64.81 65.75
CA SER A 18 14.38 -65.46 66.06
C SER A 18 14.63 -66.63 65.08
N ALA A 19 15.84 -66.91 64.85
CA ALA A 19 16.31 -68.18 64.25
C ALA A 19 16.09 -69.36 65.21
N PRO A 20 16.31 -70.65 64.86
CA PRO A 20 17.47 -71.09 64.07
C PRO A 20 17.26 -72.40 63.25
N ARG A 21 18.26 -72.68 62.46
CA ARG A 21 19.01 -73.97 62.26
C ARG A 21 18.51 -75.05 61.31
N LYS A 22 19.43 -75.29 60.36
CA LYS A 22 20.00 -76.54 59.82
C LYS A 22 19.17 -77.25 58.74
N SER A 23 19.72 -77.70 57.68
CA SER A 23 20.99 -78.21 57.20
C SER A 23 20.79 -78.64 55.78
N GLY A 24 21.82 -78.62 55.01
CA GLY A 24 21.95 -79.54 53.87
C GLY A 24 22.21 -79.03 52.53
N SER A 25 23.45 -78.86 52.27
CA SER A 25 24.23 -79.29 51.14
C SER A 25 23.96 -78.82 49.70
N VAL A 26 24.98 -78.19 49.18
CA VAL A 26 25.73 -78.51 47.96
C VAL A 26 25.28 -77.84 46.64
N LYS A 27 26.23 -77.03 46.16
CA LYS A 27 26.50 -76.63 44.74
C LYS A 27 25.58 -75.64 44.05
N LYS A 28 25.97 -74.34 44.09
CA LYS A 28 26.15 -73.54 42.89
C LYS A 28 27.14 -72.32 43.11
N GLN A 29 28.42 -72.69 43.24
CA GLN A 29 29.52 -71.76 42.99
C GLN A 29 29.70 -71.63 41.48
N ASN A 30 29.22 -70.61 40.87
CA ASN A 30 29.75 -70.06 39.56
C ASN A 30 29.17 -68.73 39.09
N ASN A 31 28.17 -68.16 39.79
CA ASN A 31 27.61 -66.86 39.29
C ASN A 31 28.04 -65.63 40.11
N LEU A 32 28.64 -65.80 41.31
CA LEU A 32 29.16 -64.65 42.08
C LEU A 32 30.46 -64.05 41.58
N SER A 33 31.29 -64.79 40.86
CA SER A 33 32.58 -64.32 40.32
C SER A 33 32.39 -63.39 39.09
N LEU A 34 31.31 -63.57 38.34
CA LEU A 34 31.04 -62.74 37.17
C LEU A 34 30.50 -61.34 37.56
N TYR A 35 29.63 -61.29 38.61
CA TYR A 35 29.09 -60.03 39.09
C TYR A 35 30.12 -59.18 39.84
N THR A 36 31.00 -59.81 40.60
CA THR A 36 32.06 -59.10 41.32
C THR A 36 33.11 -58.58 40.34
N ASN A 37 33.47 -59.33 39.28
CA ASN A 37 34.40 -58.88 38.24
C ASN A 37 33.79 -57.74 37.41
N LEU A 38 32.52 -57.78 37.14
CA LEU A 38 31.79 -56.65 36.47
C LEU A 38 31.71 -55.41 37.35
N ALA A 39 31.48 -55.57 38.66
CA ALA A 39 31.45 -54.47 39.60
C ALA A 39 32.85 -53.87 39.80
N HIS A 40 33.89 -54.69 39.85
CA HIS A 40 35.29 -54.23 39.93
C HIS A 40 35.71 -53.50 38.66
N ARG A 41 35.40 -53.97 37.46
CA ARG A 41 35.64 -53.29 36.18
C ARG A 41 34.85 -52.01 36.03
N ARG A 42 33.66 -51.93 36.60
CA ARG A 42 32.85 -50.66 36.63
C ARG A 42 33.47 -49.64 37.58
N LYS A 43 34.02 -50.10 38.73
CA LYS A 43 34.70 -49.25 39.71
C LYS A 43 36.02 -48.71 39.11
N GLU A 44 36.87 -49.59 38.58
CA GLU A 44 38.11 -49.17 37.90
C GLU A 44 37.86 -48.19 36.73
N LYS A 45 36.85 -48.45 35.90
CA LYS A 45 36.47 -47.49 34.85
C LYS A 45 35.98 -46.16 35.41
N LYS A 46 35.36 -46.18 36.59
CA LYS A 46 34.88 -44.94 37.23
C LYS A 46 36.03 -44.17 37.87
N ASP A 47 36.96 -44.85 38.44
CA ASP A 47 38.16 -44.29 39.07
C ASP A 47 39.16 -43.78 38.00
N LEU A 48 39.30 -44.47 36.87
CA LEU A 48 40.08 -44.01 35.73
C LEU A 48 39.49 -42.73 35.13
N LYS A 49 38.18 -42.71 34.95
CA LYS A 49 37.48 -41.49 34.48
C LYS A 49 37.56 -40.34 35.50
N ALA A 50 37.57 -40.64 36.79
CA ALA A 50 37.74 -39.61 37.82
C ALA A 50 39.19 -39.03 37.79
N ARG A 51 40.21 -39.85 37.57
CA ARG A 51 41.63 -39.42 37.41
C ARG A 51 41.79 -38.59 36.15
N GLU A 52 41.32 -39.07 34.99
CA GLU A 52 41.33 -38.30 33.71
C GLU A 52 40.59 -36.96 33.84
N ARG A 53 39.49 -36.91 34.57
CA ARG A 53 38.75 -35.67 34.85
C ARG A 53 39.50 -34.73 35.77
N ALA A 54 40.20 -35.24 36.79
CA ALA A 54 41.04 -34.45 37.69
C ALA A 54 42.26 -33.87 36.96
N GLU A 55 42.93 -34.63 36.11
CA GLU A 55 44.03 -34.20 35.28
C GLU A 55 43.60 -33.16 34.24
N TYR A 56 42.42 -33.34 33.63
CA TYR A 56 41.82 -32.36 32.74
C TYR A 56 41.51 -31.04 33.45
N LEU A 57 40.93 -31.11 34.65
CA LEU A 57 40.64 -29.91 35.44
C LEU A 57 41.88 -29.18 35.91
N ALA A 58 42.95 -29.91 36.22
CA ALA A 58 44.28 -29.37 36.59
C ALA A 58 44.99 -28.67 35.41
N SER A 59 44.71 -29.13 34.16
CA SER A 59 45.28 -28.54 32.94
C SER A 59 44.61 -27.25 32.48
N LEU A 60 43.50 -26.86 33.12
CA LEU A 60 42.76 -25.65 32.74
C LEU A 60 43.35 -24.39 33.40
N PRO A 61 43.39 -23.26 32.70
CA PRO A 61 43.85 -21.99 33.28
C PRO A 61 43.10 -21.64 34.55
N LYS A 62 43.76 -21.16 35.59
CA LYS A 62 43.14 -20.76 36.86
C LYS A 62 42.24 -19.54 36.70
N ASN A 63 42.47 -18.64 35.71
CA ASN A 63 41.68 -17.46 35.45
C ASN A 63 40.40 -17.84 34.69
N PRO A 64 39.18 -17.45 35.17
CA PRO A 64 37.92 -17.87 34.58
C PRO A 64 37.74 -17.38 33.13
N VAL A 65 38.21 -16.18 32.79
CA VAL A 65 38.11 -15.62 31.42
C VAL A 65 39.06 -16.33 30.46
N LYS A 66 40.31 -16.58 30.89
CA LYS A 66 41.27 -17.37 30.09
C LYS A 66 40.81 -18.83 29.92
N ARG A 67 40.12 -19.36 30.92
CA ARG A 67 39.52 -20.72 30.89
C ARG A 67 38.36 -20.82 29.91
N PHE A 68 37.57 -19.75 29.78
CA PHE A 68 36.47 -19.65 28.81
C PHE A 68 37.04 -19.64 27.38
N PHE A 69 37.95 -18.71 27.05
CA PHE A 69 38.60 -18.66 25.73
C PHE A 69 39.43 -19.89 25.38
N TYR A 70 40.07 -20.52 26.36
CA TYR A 70 40.80 -21.79 26.17
C TYR A 70 39.91 -22.97 25.75
N LYS A 71 38.64 -22.98 26.20
CA LYS A 71 37.62 -23.93 25.78
C LYS A 71 37.03 -23.58 24.39
N LEU A 72 36.99 -22.31 24.00
CA LEU A 72 36.48 -21.81 22.71
C LEU A 72 37.51 -21.90 21.56
N HIS A 73 38.74 -22.33 21.81
CA HIS A 73 39.76 -22.41 20.79
C HIS A 73 39.32 -23.33 19.61
N PRO A 74 39.33 -22.87 18.33
CA PRO A 74 38.72 -23.55 17.19
C PRO A 74 39.14 -24.99 17.00
N LYS A 75 40.46 -25.27 17.13
CA LYS A 75 41.00 -26.65 17.01
C LYS A 75 40.52 -27.61 18.12
N ARG A 76 40.18 -27.07 19.30
CA ARG A 76 39.65 -27.88 20.42
C ARG A 76 38.14 -28.05 20.31
N MET A 77 37.43 -27.03 19.85
CA MET A 77 35.99 -27.14 19.50
C MET A 77 35.80 -28.19 18.41
N LEU A 78 36.57 -28.13 17.32
CA LEU A 78 36.53 -29.14 16.28
C LEU A 78 36.82 -30.55 16.85
N LYS A 79 37.89 -30.71 17.64
CA LYS A 79 38.23 -32.00 18.26
C LYS A 79 37.14 -32.51 19.23
N TYR A 80 36.46 -31.60 19.95
CA TYR A 80 35.33 -31.95 20.80
C TYR A 80 34.12 -32.38 19.97
N TRP A 81 33.71 -31.61 18.98
CA TRP A 81 32.54 -31.92 18.16
C TRP A 81 32.68 -33.19 17.32
N PHE A 82 33.89 -33.52 16.88
CA PHE A 82 34.16 -34.80 16.21
C PHE A 82 34.54 -35.92 17.16
N SER A 83 34.50 -35.75 18.48
CA SER A 83 34.64 -36.80 19.47
C SER A 83 33.33 -37.53 19.73
N LYS A 84 33.40 -38.75 20.27
CA LYS A 84 32.19 -39.48 20.71
C LYS A 84 31.32 -38.67 21.69
N GLN A 85 31.91 -37.82 22.52
CA GLN A 85 31.21 -36.96 23.46
C GLN A 85 30.56 -35.75 22.74
N GLY A 86 31.21 -35.16 21.78
CA GLY A 86 30.67 -34.09 20.94
C GLY A 86 29.54 -34.58 20.07
N LEU A 87 29.66 -35.76 19.47
CA LEU A 87 28.57 -36.38 18.70
C LEU A 87 27.34 -36.66 19.59
N PHE A 88 27.56 -37.14 20.82
CA PHE A 88 26.46 -37.35 21.80
C PHE A 88 25.82 -36.01 22.24
N MET A 89 26.60 -34.94 22.34
CA MET A 89 26.10 -33.61 22.65
C MET A 89 25.32 -33.03 21.47
N ALA A 90 25.84 -33.17 20.24
CA ALA A 90 25.13 -32.79 19.03
C ALA A 90 23.79 -33.52 18.92
N LEU A 91 23.75 -34.81 19.14
CA LEU A 91 22.53 -35.62 19.19
C LEU A 91 21.55 -35.14 20.27
N LYS A 92 22.03 -34.75 21.45
CA LYS A 92 21.15 -34.17 22.50
C LYS A 92 20.61 -32.83 22.14
N ILE A 93 21.41 -31.95 21.54
CA ILE A 93 20.96 -30.62 21.06
C ILE A 93 19.93 -30.80 19.94
N THR A 94 20.23 -31.68 18.99
CA THR A 94 19.28 -31.99 17.90
C THR A 94 17.96 -32.57 18.45
N ALA A 95 18.02 -33.49 19.40
CA ALA A 95 16.85 -34.03 20.06
C ALA A 95 16.08 -32.94 20.84
N GLY A 96 16.80 -32.06 21.55
CA GLY A 96 16.18 -30.90 22.23
C GLY A 96 15.49 -29.94 21.28
N LEU A 97 16.11 -29.63 20.13
CA LEU A 97 15.53 -28.80 19.09
C LEU A 97 14.29 -29.46 18.45
N ILE A 98 14.34 -30.78 18.23
CA ILE A 98 13.19 -31.55 17.73
C ILE A 98 12.03 -31.52 18.74
N ILE A 99 12.34 -31.70 20.03
CA ILE A 99 11.31 -31.64 21.10
C ILE A 99 10.72 -30.22 21.20
N LEU A 100 11.56 -29.18 21.15
CA LEU A 100 11.10 -27.79 21.18
C LEU A 100 10.23 -27.48 19.96
N ALA A 101 10.64 -27.89 18.77
CA ALA A 101 9.83 -27.78 17.57
C ALA A 101 8.50 -28.53 17.70
N GLY A 102 8.52 -29.74 18.26
CA GLY A 102 7.31 -30.52 18.54
C GLY A 102 6.34 -29.83 19.51
N ILE A 103 6.87 -29.22 20.58
CA ILE A 103 6.07 -28.44 21.55
C ILE A 103 5.48 -27.18 20.89
N THR A 104 6.27 -26.48 20.06
CA THR A 104 5.81 -25.28 19.34
C THR A 104 4.69 -25.65 18.35
N ILE A 105 4.85 -26.74 17.63
CA ILE A 105 3.83 -27.27 16.71
C ILE A 105 2.58 -27.68 17.47
N ALA A 106 2.72 -28.37 18.63
CA ALA A 106 1.59 -28.79 19.46
C ALA A 106 0.83 -27.60 20.08
N ALA A 107 1.55 -26.55 20.49
CA ALA A 107 0.94 -25.32 21.01
C ALA A 107 0.20 -24.54 19.90
N ALA A 108 0.78 -24.42 18.72
CA ALA A 108 0.13 -23.84 17.55
C ALA A 108 -1.11 -24.66 17.13
N PHE A 109 -1.02 -25.99 17.20
CA PHE A 109 -2.13 -26.91 16.97
C PHE A 109 -3.27 -26.67 17.94
N ALA A 110 -2.98 -26.58 19.25
CA ALA A 110 -3.98 -26.33 20.28
C ALA A 110 -4.66 -24.95 20.16
N TYR A 111 -3.92 -23.95 19.72
CA TYR A 111 -4.45 -22.61 19.48
C TYR A 111 -5.43 -22.57 18.30
N VAL A 112 -5.09 -23.23 17.21
CA VAL A 112 -5.88 -23.24 15.96
C VAL A 112 -7.07 -24.23 16.05
N SER A 113 -7.01 -25.23 16.93
CA SER A 113 -8.09 -26.23 17.08
C SER A 113 -9.45 -25.64 17.47
N LYS A 114 -9.48 -24.41 18.01
CA LYS A 114 -10.74 -23.69 18.32
C LYS A 114 -11.55 -23.31 17.08
N ASP A 115 -10.89 -23.11 15.94
CA ASP A 115 -11.55 -22.67 14.69
C ASP A 115 -12.17 -23.84 13.91
N LEU A 116 -11.90 -25.08 14.31
CA LEU A 116 -12.31 -26.31 13.61
C LEU A 116 -13.75 -26.75 13.85
N ASN A 117 -14.41 -26.23 14.87
CA ASN A 117 -15.82 -26.55 15.14
C ASN A 117 -16.78 -26.09 14.03
N GLN A 118 -16.26 -25.35 13.02
CA GLN A 118 -17.03 -24.86 11.87
C GLN A 118 -16.95 -25.77 10.62
N VAL A 119 -16.11 -26.82 10.64
CA VAL A 119 -15.94 -27.75 9.49
C VAL A 119 -16.69 -29.05 9.76
N LYS A 120 -17.99 -29.02 9.56
CA LYS A 120 -18.80 -30.26 9.57
C LYS A 120 -19.18 -30.64 8.15
N PRO A 121 -19.10 -31.93 7.75
CA PRO A 121 -19.51 -32.40 6.41
C PRO A 121 -20.92 -31.98 6.06
N GLU A 122 -21.82 -31.94 7.07
CA GLU A 122 -23.21 -31.54 6.93
C GLU A 122 -23.38 -30.08 6.47
N GLU A 123 -22.39 -29.22 6.70
CA GLU A 123 -22.41 -27.82 6.28
C GLU A 123 -21.96 -27.64 4.83
N LEU A 124 -21.11 -28.52 4.34
CA LEU A 124 -20.69 -28.57 2.91
C LEU A 124 -21.79 -29.10 2.01
N ALA A 125 -22.52 -30.14 2.45
CA ALA A 125 -23.62 -30.74 1.71
C ALA A 125 -24.85 -29.81 1.60
N LYS A 126 -25.09 -28.95 2.61
CA LYS A 126 -26.21 -27.99 2.60
C LYS A 126 -26.04 -26.80 1.66
N ARG A 127 -24.87 -26.65 1.03
CA ARG A 127 -24.65 -25.66 -0.07
C ARG A 127 -25.43 -25.98 -1.35
N VAL A 128 -26.15 -27.08 -1.40
CA VAL A 128 -26.77 -27.64 -2.63
C VAL A 128 -28.30 -27.49 -2.67
N GLN A 129 -28.93 -26.89 -1.65
CA GLN A 129 -30.38 -26.70 -1.69
C GLN A 129 -30.75 -25.40 -2.39
N THR A 130 -31.39 -25.56 -3.56
CA THR A 130 -31.87 -24.49 -4.43
C THR A 130 -33.10 -23.80 -3.83
N THR A 131 -32.90 -22.57 -3.37
CA THR A 131 -33.98 -21.64 -3.12
C THR A 131 -33.63 -20.30 -3.78
N VAL A 132 -34.56 -19.68 -4.50
CA VAL A 132 -34.32 -18.43 -5.22
C VAL A 132 -34.14 -17.28 -4.23
N SER A 133 -32.95 -16.66 -4.21
CA SER A 133 -32.74 -15.40 -3.49
C SER A 133 -32.83 -14.22 -4.44
N LYS A 134 -33.44 -13.11 -3.98
CA LYS A 134 -33.69 -11.91 -4.80
C LYS A 134 -32.82 -10.76 -4.32
N TYR A 135 -32.08 -10.17 -5.23
CA TYR A 135 -31.21 -9.02 -4.98
C TYR A 135 -31.86 -7.79 -5.60
N TYR A 136 -32.04 -6.75 -4.80
CA TYR A 136 -32.62 -5.48 -5.22
C TYR A 136 -31.59 -4.36 -5.06
N ASP A 137 -31.67 -3.34 -5.92
CA ASP A 137 -30.92 -2.11 -5.76
C ASP A 137 -31.43 -1.30 -4.55
N ARG A 138 -30.78 -0.17 -4.25
CA ARG A 138 -31.19 0.69 -3.14
C ARG A 138 -32.60 1.27 -3.28
N ASN A 139 -33.11 1.37 -4.52
CA ASN A 139 -34.41 1.94 -4.88
C ASN A 139 -35.50 0.87 -4.98
N GLY A 140 -35.17 -0.43 -4.85
CA GLY A 140 -36.12 -1.54 -4.93
C GLY A 140 -36.25 -2.16 -6.32
N GLU A 141 -35.35 -1.83 -7.26
CA GLU A 141 -35.32 -2.43 -8.57
C GLU A 141 -34.58 -3.78 -8.53
N LEU A 142 -35.16 -4.81 -9.16
CA LEU A 142 -34.58 -6.16 -9.18
C LEU A 142 -33.28 -6.18 -9.98
N LEU A 143 -32.20 -6.67 -9.32
CA LEU A 143 -30.88 -6.87 -9.92
C LEU A 143 -30.71 -8.29 -10.44
N TRP A 144 -31.12 -9.26 -9.65
CA TRP A 144 -30.90 -10.67 -9.95
C TRP A 144 -31.75 -11.59 -9.10
N GLU A 145 -32.14 -12.71 -9.71
CA GLU A 145 -32.71 -13.86 -9.02
C GLU A 145 -31.67 -14.98 -8.97
N ASP A 146 -31.11 -15.19 -7.80
CA ASP A 146 -30.19 -16.30 -7.56
C ASP A 146 -30.97 -17.60 -7.37
N LYS A 147 -30.98 -18.42 -8.41
CA LYS A 147 -31.62 -19.74 -8.38
C LYS A 147 -30.80 -20.78 -7.61
N GLY A 148 -29.80 -20.33 -6.82
CA GLY A 148 -28.87 -21.17 -6.09
C GLY A 148 -27.67 -21.59 -6.94
N SER A 149 -26.81 -22.41 -6.36
CA SER A 149 -25.57 -22.89 -6.97
C SER A 149 -25.76 -23.87 -8.12
N GLY A 150 -26.94 -23.97 -8.69
CA GLY A 150 -27.35 -25.02 -9.59
C GLY A 150 -26.45 -25.26 -10.81
N ASP A 151 -25.83 -24.21 -11.34
CA ASP A 151 -24.99 -24.36 -12.53
C ASP A 151 -23.49 -24.14 -12.28
N TYR A 152 -23.05 -23.66 -11.09
CA TYR A 152 -21.65 -23.32 -10.84
C TYR A 152 -20.96 -24.13 -9.75
N LYS A 153 -21.68 -24.60 -8.77
CA LYS A 153 -21.20 -25.53 -7.77
C LYS A 153 -22.26 -26.60 -7.56
N LEU A 154 -22.14 -27.67 -8.31
CA LEU A 154 -22.91 -28.86 -8.08
C LEU A 154 -22.04 -29.81 -7.24
N VAL A 155 -22.42 -30.02 -6.02
CA VAL A 155 -21.78 -31.00 -5.14
C VAL A 155 -22.37 -32.37 -5.48
N VAL A 156 -21.52 -33.31 -5.80
CA VAL A 156 -21.88 -34.68 -6.09
C VAL A 156 -21.18 -35.63 -5.12
N GLU A 157 -21.83 -36.76 -4.88
CA GLU A 157 -21.25 -37.84 -4.04
C GLU A 157 -20.00 -38.43 -4.73
N ASN A 158 -19.12 -39.03 -3.94
CA ASN A 158 -17.88 -39.63 -4.44
C ASN A 158 -18.11 -40.67 -5.55
N SER A 159 -19.24 -41.42 -5.49
CA SER A 159 -19.67 -42.39 -6.49
C SER A 159 -20.09 -41.80 -7.83
N GLU A 160 -20.40 -40.48 -7.82
CA GLU A 160 -20.79 -39.74 -9.02
C GLU A 160 -19.61 -38.95 -9.65
N ILE A 161 -18.38 -39.23 -9.23
CA ILE A 161 -17.17 -38.67 -9.77
C ILE A 161 -16.35 -39.76 -10.45
N SER A 162 -15.98 -39.53 -11.73
CA SER A 162 -15.17 -40.46 -12.51
C SER A 162 -13.84 -40.79 -11.82
N ASP A 163 -13.45 -42.05 -11.87
CA ASP A 163 -12.16 -42.51 -11.38
C ASP A 163 -10.97 -41.86 -12.13
N TYR A 164 -11.17 -41.52 -13.41
CA TYR A 164 -10.14 -40.82 -14.17
C TYR A 164 -9.78 -39.45 -13.58
N ILE A 165 -10.76 -38.61 -13.21
CA ILE A 165 -10.47 -37.30 -12.62
C ILE A 165 -9.88 -37.40 -11.20
N LYS A 166 -10.32 -38.42 -10.41
CA LYS A 166 -9.70 -38.69 -9.09
C LYS A 166 -8.23 -39.03 -9.25
N LYS A 167 -7.90 -39.99 -10.15
CA LYS A 167 -6.52 -40.41 -10.42
C LYS A 167 -5.69 -39.30 -11.07
N ALA A 168 -6.25 -38.53 -12.01
CA ALA A 168 -5.59 -37.41 -12.64
C ALA A 168 -5.19 -36.30 -11.61
N THR A 169 -6.13 -35.98 -10.73
CA THR A 169 -5.91 -34.99 -9.66
C THR A 169 -4.82 -35.43 -8.69
N VAL A 170 -4.88 -36.69 -8.24
CA VAL A 170 -3.83 -37.25 -7.36
C VAL A 170 -2.47 -37.26 -8.07
N ALA A 171 -2.41 -37.65 -9.32
CA ALA A 171 -1.16 -37.74 -10.08
C ALA A 171 -0.47 -36.37 -10.23
N ILE A 172 -1.22 -35.30 -10.53
CA ILE A 172 -0.65 -33.98 -10.81
C ILE A 172 -0.40 -33.14 -9.54
N GLU A 173 -1.29 -33.25 -8.54
CA GLU A 173 -1.25 -32.38 -7.37
C GLU A 173 -0.57 -33.03 -6.16
N ASP A 174 -0.74 -34.37 -5.95
CA ASP A 174 -0.29 -35.02 -4.71
C ASP A 174 -0.11 -36.53 -4.92
N ARG A 175 1.01 -36.95 -5.55
CA ARG A 175 1.27 -38.37 -5.92
C ARG A 175 1.22 -39.34 -4.74
N ASP A 176 1.58 -38.87 -3.55
CA ASP A 176 1.64 -39.67 -2.35
C ASP A 176 0.42 -39.46 -1.43
N PHE A 177 -0.67 -38.90 -1.98
CA PHE A 177 -1.88 -38.56 -1.24
C PHE A 177 -2.37 -39.67 -0.30
N TYR A 178 -2.44 -40.89 -0.78
CA TYR A 178 -2.91 -42.03 0.00
C TYR A 178 -1.90 -42.54 1.04
N LYS A 179 -0.66 -42.03 1.06
CA LYS A 179 0.41 -42.50 1.94
C LYS A 179 0.64 -41.60 3.15
N HIS A 180 0.47 -40.29 3.01
CA HIS A 180 0.71 -39.35 4.09
C HIS A 180 -0.59 -39.04 4.88
N LYS A 181 -0.44 -38.31 6.01
CA LYS A 181 -1.53 -37.88 6.89
C LYS A 181 -1.66 -36.34 6.94
N GLY A 182 -2.04 -35.74 5.81
CA GLY A 182 -2.28 -34.30 5.67
C GLY A 182 -1.09 -33.48 5.30
N VAL A 183 0.12 -33.91 5.66
CA VAL A 183 1.38 -33.22 5.33
C VAL A 183 2.39 -34.23 4.78
N ASP A 184 2.96 -33.94 3.62
CA ASP A 184 4.08 -34.69 3.04
C ASP A 184 5.41 -33.96 3.32
N LEU A 185 6.12 -34.42 4.36
CA LEU A 185 7.43 -33.84 4.73
C LEU A 185 8.50 -34.10 3.64
N THR A 186 8.38 -35.20 2.91
CA THR A 186 9.34 -35.55 1.84
C THR A 186 9.18 -34.63 0.64
N ALA A 187 7.93 -34.31 0.27
CA ALA A 187 7.61 -33.34 -0.76
C ALA A 187 8.06 -31.93 -0.39
N ILE A 188 7.89 -31.51 0.87
CA ILE A 188 8.37 -30.21 1.36
C ILE A 188 9.89 -30.09 1.24
N VAL A 189 10.62 -31.10 1.69
CA VAL A 189 12.10 -31.12 1.58
C VAL A 189 12.54 -31.12 0.12
N ARG A 190 11.91 -31.93 -0.73
CA ARG A 190 12.17 -31.99 -2.18
C ARG A 190 11.93 -30.65 -2.85
N ALA A 191 10.79 -30.00 -2.58
CA ALA A 191 10.44 -28.68 -3.10
C ALA A 191 11.44 -27.60 -2.65
N PHE A 192 11.87 -27.64 -1.39
CA PHE A 192 12.87 -26.73 -0.85
C PHE A 192 14.21 -26.87 -1.58
N VAL A 193 14.70 -28.11 -1.76
CA VAL A 193 15.99 -28.38 -2.44
C VAL A 193 15.93 -27.97 -3.92
N ASN A 194 14.81 -28.25 -4.61
CA ASN A 194 14.66 -27.91 -6.04
C ASN A 194 14.52 -26.41 -6.26
N ASN A 195 13.77 -25.70 -5.41
CA ASN A 195 13.66 -24.25 -5.48
C ASN A 195 15.00 -23.55 -5.17
N PHE A 196 15.81 -24.12 -4.27
CA PHE A 196 17.14 -23.58 -3.95
C PHE A 196 18.14 -23.76 -5.12
N LYS A 197 17.95 -24.78 -5.96
CA LYS A 197 18.79 -25.05 -7.15
C LYS A 197 18.37 -24.27 -8.39
N GLY A 198 17.41 -23.33 -8.30
CA GLY A 198 16.93 -22.53 -9.44
C GLY A 198 16.12 -23.32 -10.47
N GLY A 199 15.61 -24.49 -10.11
CA GLY A 199 14.70 -25.27 -10.94
C GLY A 199 13.28 -24.70 -10.97
N ALA A 200 12.44 -25.19 -11.89
CA ALA A 200 11.02 -24.82 -11.95
C ALA A 200 10.35 -25.02 -10.59
N THR A 201 9.59 -24.02 -10.14
CA THR A 201 8.90 -24.02 -8.83
C THR A 201 8.03 -25.27 -8.67
N GLN A 202 8.48 -26.19 -7.82
CA GLN A 202 7.74 -27.42 -7.53
C GLN A 202 6.90 -27.22 -6.27
N GLY A 203 5.59 -27.45 -6.36
CA GLY A 203 4.68 -27.37 -5.23
C GLY A 203 4.90 -28.51 -4.23
N GLY A 204 4.98 -28.19 -2.94
CA GLY A 204 5.08 -29.14 -1.84
C GLY A 204 3.82 -29.20 -0.97
N SER A 205 2.67 -28.71 -1.48
CA SER A 205 1.41 -28.70 -0.75
C SER A 205 0.59 -29.94 -1.08
N THR A 206 0.01 -30.59 -0.05
CA THR A 206 -0.89 -31.73 -0.25
C THR A 206 -2.28 -31.28 -0.70
N LEU A 207 -3.08 -32.20 -1.28
CA LEU A 207 -4.49 -31.98 -1.61
C LEU A 207 -5.29 -31.50 -0.40
N THR A 208 -5.04 -32.07 0.78
CA THR A 208 -5.72 -31.66 2.02
C THR A 208 -5.38 -30.22 2.38
N GLN A 209 -4.12 -29.79 2.24
CA GLN A 209 -3.71 -28.40 2.48
C GLN A 209 -4.34 -27.44 1.45
N GLN A 210 -4.43 -27.86 0.18
CA GLN A 210 -5.08 -27.07 -0.86
C GLN A 210 -6.57 -26.92 -0.61
N LEU A 211 -7.26 -27.98 -0.19
CA LEU A 211 -8.67 -27.94 0.21
C LEU A 211 -8.88 -26.92 1.34
N ILE A 212 -8.06 -26.99 2.39
CA ILE A 212 -8.13 -26.06 3.50
C ILE A 212 -7.89 -24.61 3.04
N LYS A 213 -6.89 -24.39 2.20
CA LYS A 213 -6.62 -23.09 1.60
C LYS A 213 -7.85 -22.56 0.84
N GLN A 214 -8.49 -23.38 0.05
CA GLN A 214 -9.67 -23.01 -0.74
C GLN A 214 -10.87 -22.64 0.14
N VAL A 215 -11.11 -23.41 1.20
CA VAL A 215 -12.28 -23.27 2.07
C VAL A 215 -12.13 -22.13 3.09
N TYR A 216 -10.94 -22.01 3.74
CA TYR A 216 -10.73 -21.12 4.89
C TYR A 216 -9.88 -19.89 4.60
N PHE A 217 -8.97 -19.98 3.62
CA PHE A 217 -7.96 -18.95 3.31
C PHE A 217 -8.02 -18.47 1.88
N SER A 218 -9.21 -18.52 1.27
CA SER A 218 -9.42 -18.06 -0.11
C SER A 218 -9.00 -16.59 -0.30
N ASN A 219 -9.29 -15.73 0.66
CA ASN A 219 -8.94 -14.31 0.65
C ASN A 219 -7.44 -14.05 0.85
N GLU A 220 -6.72 -14.99 1.46
CA GLU A 220 -5.28 -14.92 1.72
C GLU A 220 -4.49 -15.73 0.66
N SER A 221 -5.16 -16.25 -0.35
CA SER A 221 -4.60 -17.21 -1.32
C SER A 221 -3.50 -16.62 -2.20
N SER A 222 -3.46 -15.30 -2.35
CA SER A 222 -2.47 -14.55 -3.13
C SER A 222 -1.14 -14.29 -2.39
N GLU A 223 -1.11 -14.45 -1.06
CA GLU A 223 0.10 -14.23 -0.29
C GLU A 223 1.17 -15.28 -0.61
N ARG A 224 2.34 -14.84 -1.03
CA ARG A 224 3.49 -15.68 -1.43
C ARG A 224 4.76 -15.27 -0.67
N GLY A 225 5.74 -16.17 -0.63
CA GLY A 225 7.02 -15.92 0.05
C GLY A 225 6.88 -15.94 1.58
N LEU A 226 7.64 -15.07 2.27
CA LEU A 226 7.69 -15.05 3.74
C LEU A 226 6.36 -14.68 4.39
N SER A 227 5.55 -13.83 3.75
CA SER A 227 4.22 -13.44 4.25
C SER A 227 3.21 -14.59 4.27
N GLY A 228 3.36 -15.56 3.37
CA GLY A 228 2.52 -16.74 3.32
C GLY A 228 2.86 -17.82 4.35
N ILE A 229 3.98 -17.72 5.09
CA ILE A 229 4.40 -18.75 6.05
C ILE A 229 3.39 -18.96 7.19
N PRO A 230 2.87 -17.94 7.87
CA PRO A 230 1.88 -18.15 8.94
C PRO A 230 0.62 -18.88 8.45
N ARG A 231 0.09 -18.49 7.31
CA ARG A 231 -1.03 -19.18 6.66
C ARG A 231 -0.68 -20.64 6.34
N LYS A 232 0.51 -20.89 5.80
CA LYS A 232 0.94 -22.24 5.45
C LYS A 232 1.07 -23.16 6.67
N ILE A 233 1.49 -22.62 7.81
CA ILE A 233 1.50 -23.37 9.09
C ILE A 233 0.08 -23.71 9.51
N LYS A 234 -0.87 -22.76 9.44
CA LYS A 234 -2.28 -23.02 9.71
C LYS A 234 -2.84 -24.11 8.79
N GLU A 235 -2.57 -24.02 7.49
CA GLU A 235 -2.97 -25.05 6.52
C GLU A 235 -2.46 -26.45 6.91
N MET A 236 -1.19 -26.58 7.30
CA MET A 236 -0.61 -27.86 7.70
C MET A 236 -1.26 -28.43 8.96
N ILE A 237 -1.52 -27.59 9.97
CA ILE A 237 -2.16 -28.02 11.23
C ILE A 237 -3.57 -28.50 10.94
N LEU A 238 -4.35 -27.71 10.21
CA LEU A 238 -5.73 -28.08 9.84
C LEU A 238 -5.76 -29.33 8.97
N ALA A 239 -4.77 -29.53 8.08
CA ALA A 239 -4.69 -30.72 7.23
C ALA A 239 -4.57 -32.01 8.03
N VAL A 240 -3.73 -32.01 9.08
CA VAL A 240 -3.60 -33.17 9.97
C VAL A 240 -4.91 -33.47 10.69
N GLN A 241 -5.65 -32.43 11.12
CA GLN A 241 -6.92 -32.63 11.82
C GLN A 241 -8.02 -33.13 10.87
N VAL A 242 -8.11 -32.57 9.66
CA VAL A 242 -9.06 -33.04 8.65
C VAL A 242 -8.84 -34.53 8.30
N GLU A 243 -7.58 -34.95 8.20
CA GLU A 243 -7.23 -36.37 7.95
C GLU A 243 -7.49 -37.31 9.13
N GLN A 244 -7.75 -36.79 10.33
CA GLN A 244 -8.25 -37.56 11.45
C GLN A 244 -9.79 -37.73 11.42
N MET A 245 -10.49 -36.80 10.79
CA MET A 245 -11.96 -36.74 10.72
C MET A 245 -12.55 -37.42 9.50
N TYR A 246 -11.82 -37.37 8.37
CA TYR A 246 -12.26 -37.84 7.05
C TYR A 246 -11.28 -38.86 6.46
N ASN A 247 -11.79 -39.84 5.77
CA ASN A 247 -10.94 -40.74 4.99
C ASN A 247 -10.46 -40.04 3.68
N LYS A 248 -9.49 -40.64 3.02
CA LYS A 248 -8.87 -40.09 1.79
C LYS A 248 -9.85 -39.84 0.67
N ASP A 249 -10.80 -40.72 0.46
CA ASP A 249 -11.80 -40.59 -0.61
C ASP A 249 -12.79 -39.47 -0.31
N GLN A 250 -13.14 -39.26 0.96
CA GLN A 250 -13.96 -38.13 1.38
C GLN A 250 -13.21 -36.81 1.17
N ILE A 251 -11.91 -36.74 1.54
CA ILE A 251 -11.09 -35.55 1.33
C ILE A 251 -10.95 -35.25 -0.16
N LEU A 252 -10.67 -36.24 -0.98
CA LEU A 252 -10.56 -36.09 -2.43
C LEU A 252 -11.89 -35.62 -3.06
N SER A 253 -12.99 -36.19 -2.62
CA SER A 253 -14.33 -35.76 -3.05
C SER A 253 -14.61 -34.30 -2.66
N LEU A 254 -14.28 -33.91 -1.42
CA LEU A 254 -14.40 -32.51 -0.96
C LEU A 254 -13.52 -31.59 -1.79
N TYR A 255 -12.26 -31.96 -2.07
CA TYR A 255 -11.34 -31.20 -2.90
C TYR A 255 -11.89 -31.00 -4.33
N LEU A 256 -12.36 -32.07 -4.97
CA LEU A 256 -12.90 -32.02 -6.31
C LEU A 256 -14.19 -31.18 -6.37
N ASN A 257 -15.01 -31.20 -5.33
CA ASN A 257 -16.21 -30.39 -5.22
C ASN A 257 -15.92 -28.91 -4.88
N GLU A 258 -14.76 -28.57 -4.31
CA GLU A 258 -14.37 -27.21 -3.97
C GLU A 258 -13.44 -26.54 -4.99
N SER A 259 -12.66 -27.34 -5.72
CA SER A 259 -11.62 -26.83 -6.62
C SER A 259 -12.18 -25.91 -7.70
N PRO A 260 -11.48 -24.80 -8.00
CA PRO A 260 -11.88 -23.88 -9.07
C PRO A 260 -11.51 -24.45 -10.45
N TYR A 261 -12.49 -24.51 -11.33
CA TYR A 261 -12.33 -24.99 -12.71
C TYR A 261 -12.42 -23.84 -13.74
N GLY A 262 -11.97 -22.65 -13.39
CA GLY A 262 -11.95 -21.47 -14.27
C GLY A 262 -13.20 -20.60 -14.15
N GLY A 263 -13.03 -19.29 -14.23
CA GLY A 263 -14.09 -18.33 -13.95
C GLY A 263 -14.61 -18.53 -12.52
N ARG A 264 -15.90 -18.69 -12.35
CA ARG A 264 -16.54 -18.97 -11.06
C ARG A 264 -17.01 -20.40 -10.91
N ARG A 265 -16.49 -21.31 -11.72
CA ARG A 265 -16.84 -22.72 -11.73
C ARG A 265 -16.08 -23.46 -10.67
N ASN A 266 -16.68 -23.58 -9.50
CA ASN A 266 -16.15 -24.40 -8.42
C ASN A 266 -16.84 -25.78 -8.44
N GLY A 267 -16.07 -26.81 -8.22
CA GLY A 267 -16.54 -28.18 -8.25
C GLY A 267 -16.45 -28.86 -9.61
N VAL A 268 -16.02 -30.10 -9.57
CA VAL A 268 -15.77 -30.95 -10.77
C VAL A 268 -17.01 -31.14 -11.63
N GLU A 269 -18.18 -31.29 -11.02
CA GLU A 269 -19.46 -31.44 -11.73
C GLU A 269 -19.80 -30.16 -12.51
N SER A 270 -19.56 -28.97 -11.90
CA SER A 270 -19.75 -27.70 -12.59
C SER A 270 -18.82 -27.56 -13.79
N GLY A 271 -17.56 -27.96 -13.65
CA GLY A 271 -16.59 -27.99 -14.73
C GLY A 271 -17.01 -28.94 -15.86
N ALA A 272 -17.36 -30.16 -15.52
CA ALA A 272 -17.79 -31.20 -16.46
C ALA A 272 -19.03 -30.77 -17.28
N ARG A 273 -20.06 -30.26 -16.61
CA ARG A 273 -21.29 -29.79 -17.28
C ARG A 273 -21.04 -28.56 -18.15
N THR A 274 -20.20 -27.68 -17.70
CA THR A 274 -19.90 -26.42 -18.42
C THR A 274 -19.11 -26.72 -19.71
N TYR A 275 -17.97 -27.40 -19.55
CA TYR A 275 -17.05 -27.58 -20.68
C TYR A 275 -17.46 -28.71 -21.62
N PHE A 276 -18.06 -29.78 -21.08
CA PHE A 276 -18.38 -30.99 -21.89
C PHE A 276 -19.87 -31.29 -21.98
N GLY A 277 -20.72 -30.63 -21.20
CA GLY A 277 -22.16 -30.83 -21.18
C GLY A 277 -22.62 -32.18 -20.59
N LYS A 278 -21.78 -32.83 -19.76
CA LYS A 278 -22.01 -34.14 -19.13
C LYS A 278 -21.71 -34.14 -17.63
N SER A 279 -22.12 -35.22 -16.94
CA SER A 279 -21.79 -35.41 -15.53
C SER A 279 -20.30 -35.69 -15.33
N ALA A 280 -19.79 -35.32 -14.16
CA ALA A 280 -18.43 -35.68 -13.74
C ALA A 280 -18.19 -37.20 -13.69
N LYS A 281 -19.24 -38.00 -13.52
CA LYS A 281 -19.18 -39.45 -13.60
C LYS A 281 -18.77 -39.98 -14.97
N ASP A 282 -19.20 -39.29 -16.04
CA ASP A 282 -19.06 -39.71 -17.40
C ASP A 282 -17.82 -39.11 -18.10
N LEU A 283 -16.92 -38.49 -17.36
CA LEU A 283 -15.69 -37.92 -17.88
C LEU A 283 -14.78 -39.02 -18.47
N THR A 284 -14.38 -38.85 -19.71
CA THR A 284 -13.31 -39.64 -20.33
C THR A 284 -11.94 -39.30 -19.76
N LEU A 285 -10.93 -40.09 -20.09
CA LEU A 285 -9.54 -39.84 -19.64
C LEU A 285 -9.01 -38.49 -20.13
N ALA A 286 -9.25 -38.12 -21.39
CA ALA A 286 -8.79 -36.84 -21.96
C ALA A 286 -9.46 -35.65 -21.29
N GLU A 287 -10.76 -35.72 -21.04
CA GLU A 287 -11.55 -34.69 -20.37
C GLU A 287 -11.15 -34.57 -18.89
N ALA A 288 -10.96 -35.68 -18.20
CA ALA A 288 -10.49 -35.72 -16.81
C ALA A 288 -9.10 -35.09 -16.66
N ALA A 289 -8.18 -35.41 -17.57
CA ALA A 289 -6.85 -34.84 -17.58
C ALA A 289 -6.86 -33.30 -17.86
N LEU A 290 -7.75 -32.85 -18.76
CA LEU A 290 -7.94 -31.43 -19.03
C LEU A 290 -8.46 -30.72 -17.77
N LEU A 291 -9.53 -31.22 -17.14
CA LEU A 291 -10.06 -30.64 -15.93
C LEU A 291 -9.04 -30.62 -14.80
N ALA A 292 -8.29 -31.70 -14.57
CA ALA A 292 -7.24 -31.74 -13.54
C ALA A 292 -6.12 -30.72 -13.77
N SER A 293 -5.99 -30.20 -14.98
CA SER A 293 -5.01 -29.15 -15.32
C SER A 293 -5.40 -27.77 -14.81
N ILE A 294 -6.70 -27.49 -14.66
CA ILE A 294 -7.25 -26.15 -14.45
C ILE A 294 -6.99 -25.60 -13.03
N PRO A 295 -7.17 -26.36 -11.92
CA PRO A 295 -7.07 -25.82 -10.55
C PRO A 295 -5.73 -25.17 -10.19
N ASN A 296 -4.66 -25.49 -10.89
CA ASN A 296 -3.35 -24.91 -10.68
C ASN A 296 -3.30 -23.40 -10.96
N ASN A 297 -3.93 -22.97 -12.05
CA ASN A 297 -4.12 -21.56 -12.41
C ASN A 297 -5.42 -21.40 -13.21
N PRO A 298 -6.57 -21.30 -12.51
CA PRO A 298 -7.88 -21.33 -13.17
C PRO A 298 -8.16 -20.16 -14.11
N ALA A 299 -7.44 -19.05 -13.93
CA ALA A 299 -7.56 -17.88 -14.81
C ALA A 299 -6.87 -18.12 -16.16
N VAL A 300 -5.74 -18.83 -16.15
CA VAL A 300 -4.95 -19.12 -17.35
C VAL A 300 -5.44 -20.38 -18.04
N TYR A 301 -5.64 -21.47 -17.30
CA TYR A 301 -5.99 -22.77 -17.85
C TYR A 301 -7.50 -22.99 -18.08
N ASN A 302 -8.27 -21.92 -18.18
CA ASN A 302 -9.66 -21.97 -18.56
C ASN A 302 -9.78 -22.24 -20.08
N PRO A 303 -10.49 -23.29 -20.54
CA PRO A 303 -10.65 -23.59 -21.96
C PRO A 303 -11.22 -22.45 -22.81
N TYR A 304 -11.97 -21.52 -22.22
CA TYR A 304 -12.48 -20.32 -22.90
C TYR A 304 -11.44 -19.22 -23.07
N ASN A 305 -10.28 -19.35 -22.42
CA ASN A 305 -9.16 -18.44 -22.61
C ASN A 305 -8.28 -18.90 -23.76
N ILE A 306 -8.71 -18.60 -24.98
CA ILE A 306 -8.16 -19.11 -26.24
C ILE A 306 -6.66 -18.86 -26.36
N ASP A 307 -6.17 -17.71 -25.86
CA ASP A 307 -4.75 -17.32 -25.92
C ASP A 307 -3.84 -18.29 -25.16
N TYR A 308 -4.37 -19.00 -24.19
CA TYR A 308 -3.61 -19.94 -23.35
C TYR A 308 -3.95 -21.42 -23.60
N ASN A 309 -4.75 -21.72 -24.61
CA ASN A 309 -5.14 -23.10 -24.92
C ASN A 309 -3.93 -23.99 -25.19
N LYS A 310 -2.89 -23.48 -25.82
CA LYS A 310 -1.63 -24.22 -25.99
C LYS A 310 -1.04 -24.66 -24.64
N SER A 311 -0.92 -23.73 -23.69
CA SER A 311 -0.39 -24.02 -22.34
C SER A 311 -1.30 -24.96 -21.55
N LEU A 312 -2.61 -24.87 -21.76
CA LEU A 312 -3.58 -25.80 -21.17
C LEU A 312 -3.35 -27.24 -21.69
N ILE A 313 -3.17 -27.42 -22.99
CA ILE A 313 -2.91 -28.73 -23.60
C ILE A 313 -1.54 -29.28 -23.16
N GLU A 314 -0.51 -28.45 -23.11
CA GLU A 314 0.81 -28.85 -22.57
C GLU A 314 0.69 -29.37 -21.13
N ARG A 315 -0.15 -28.71 -20.31
CA ARG A 315 -0.41 -29.15 -18.95
C ARG A 315 -1.26 -30.42 -18.88
N GLN A 316 -2.26 -30.56 -19.73
CA GLN A 316 -3.05 -31.79 -19.85
C GLN A 316 -2.13 -32.99 -20.21
N HIS A 317 -1.22 -32.83 -21.18
CA HIS A 317 -0.20 -33.81 -21.49
C HIS A 317 0.69 -34.15 -20.30
N LYS A 318 1.06 -33.14 -19.50
CA LYS A 318 1.79 -33.38 -18.26
C LYS A 318 0.99 -34.22 -17.26
N VAL A 319 -0.31 -33.94 -17.08
CA VAL A 319 -1.19 -34.76 -16.22
C VAL A 319 -1.18 -36.22 -16.67
N LEU A 320 -1.35 -36.47 -17.96
CA LEU A 320 -1.35 -37.83 -18.53
C LEU A 320 0.02 -38.53 -18.29
N ASN A 321 1.14 -37.80 -18.43
CA ASN A 321 2.47 -38.35 -18.12
C ASN A 321 2.64 -38.69 -16.64
N ASP A 322 2.10 -37.84 -15.79
CA ASP A 322 2.13 -38.05 -14.33
C ASP A 322 1.25 -39.25 -13.94
N MET A 323 0.10 -39.46 -14.63
CA MET A 323 -0.74 -40.66 -14.43
C MET A 323 -0.04 -41.95 -14.85
N ILE A 324 0.73 -41.95 -15.95
CA ILE A 324 1.60 -43.07 -16.31
C ILE A 324 2.62 -43.37 -15.22
N SER A 325 3.31 -42.28 -14.74
CA SER A 325 4.33 -42.41 -13.71
C SER A 325 3.80 -42.94 -12.38
N CYS A 326 2.52 -42.72 -12.09
CA CYS A 326 1.82 -43.28 -10.94
C CYS A 326 1.25 -44.70 -11.18
N GLY A 327 1.33 -45.24 -12.38
CA GLY A 327 0.76 -46.51 -12.75
C GLY A 327 -0.78 -46.53 -12.83
N PHE A 328 -1.40 -45.37 -13.03
CA PHE A 328 -2.84 -45.24 -13.08
C PHE A 328 -3.42 -45.52 -14.49
N ILE A 329 -2.61 -45.33 -15.51
CA ILE A 329 -2.93 -45.60 -16.92
C ILE A 329 -1.69 -46.17 -17.65
N THR A 330 -1.92 -46.80 -18.78
CA THR A 330 -0.87 -47.27 -19.68
C THR A 330 -0.38 -46.17 -20.64
N GLU A 331 0.79 -46.36 -21.23
CA GLU A 331 1.32 -45.46 -22.28
C GLU A 331 0.39 -45.37 -23.49
N LYS A 332 -0.30 -46.47 -23.84
CA LYS A 332 -1.24 -46.54 -24.95
C LYS A 332 -2.45 -45.63 -24.67
N GLU A 333 -3.08 -45.76 -23.49
CA GLU A 333 -4.23 -44.93 -23.10
C GLU A 333 -3.84 -43.44 -23.05
N ALA A 334 -2.65 -43.12 -22.52
CA ALA A 334 -2.18 -41.75 -22.49
C ALA A 334 -1.94 -41.18 -23.90
N LYS A 335 -1.42 -41.99 -24.83
CA LYS A 335 -1.23 -41.57 -26.21
C LYS A 335 -2.57 -41.29 -26.90
N GLU A 336 -3.52 -42.18 -26.77
CA GLU A 336 -4.86 -42.00 -27.32
C GLU A 336 -5.55 -40.74 -26.79
N ALA A 337 -5.38 -40.47 -25.48
CA ALA A 337 -5.92 -39.25 -24.86
C ALA A 337 -5.21 -37.96 -25.30
N LYS A 338 -3.91 -38.00 -25.63
CA LYS A 338 -3.15 -36.85 -26.16
C LYS A 338 -3.43 -36.55 -27.60
N ASP A 339 -3.64 -37.60 -28.41
CA ASP A 339 -3.92 -37.47 -29.83
C ASP A 339 -5.36 -37.04 -30.10
N PHE A 340 -6.23 -37.09 -29.08
CA PHE A 340 -7.62 -36.65 -29.16
C PHE A 340 -7.74 -35.12 -29.12
N ASP A 341 -8.41 -34.52 -30.11
CA ASP A 341 -8.66 -33.07 -30.14
C ASP A 341 -9.74 -32.68 -29.13
N ILE A 342 -9.30 -32.54 -27.87
CA ILE A 342 -10.19 -32.26 -26.75
C ILE A 342 -10.81 -30.85 -26.81
N LEU A 343 -10.10 -29.85 -27.41
CA LEU A 343 -10.60 -28.47 -27.48
C LEU A 343 -11.83 -28.35 -28.39
N SER A 344 -11.94 -29.19 -29.42
CA SER A 344 -13.13 -29.23 -30.32
C SER A 344 -14.40 -29.70 -29.61
N THR A 345 -14.28 -30.38 -28.48
CA THR A 345 -15.41 -30.86 -27.67
C THR A 345 -15.96 -29.84 -26.67
N ILE A 346 -15.22 -28.74 -26.45
CA ILE A 346 -15.61 -27.69 -25.50
C ILE A 346 -16.93 -27.06 -25.97
N LYS A 347 -17.93 -27.12 -25.12
CA LYS A 347 -19.23 -26.49 -25.36
C LYS A 347 -19.09 -24.97 -25.30
N PRO A 348 -19.84 -24.20 -26.11
CA PRO A 348 -19.88 -22.75 -25.98
C PRO A 348 -20.20 -22.32 -24.54
N GLU A 349 -19.58 -21.25 -24.11
CA GLU A 349 -19.85 -20.70 -22.78
C GLU A 349 -21.33 -20.32 -22.69
N ARG A 350 -22.04 -20.95 -21.75
CA ARG A 350 -23.42 -20.56 -21.46
C ARG A 350 -23.39 -19.30 -20.63
N ASP A 351 -24.12 -18.31 -21.08
CA ASP A 351 -24.35 -17.10 -20.31
C ASP A 351 -25.25 -17.42 -19.09
N GLN A 352 -24.61 -17.73 -17.96
CA GLN A 352 -25.28 -18.18 -16.74
C GLN A 352 -25.86 -17.02 -15.94
N TYR A 353 -25.44 -15.82 -16.27
CA TYR A 353 -25.92 -14.58 -15.66
C TYR A 353 -26.73 -13.74 -16.65
N THR A 354 -27.43 -14.42 -17.57
CA THR A 354 -28.40 -13.76 -18.44
C THR A 354 -29.36 -12.96 -17.58
N ASN A 355 -29.43 -11.62 -17.80
CA ASN A 355 -30.23 -10.65 -17.09
C ASN A 355 -29.77 -10.25 -15.68
N ILE A 356 -28.54 -10.59 -15.22
CA ILE A 356 -27.99 -10.02 -14.00
C ILE A 356 -27.56 -8.56 -14.26
N LYS A 357 -28.09 -7.63 -13.49
CA LYS A 357 -27.65 -6.24 -13.50
C LYS A 357 -26.51 -6.06 -12.51
N ALA A 358 -25.52 -5.23 -12.82
CA ALA A 358 -24.32 -5.01 -12.00
C ALA A 358 -23.65 -6.33 -11.53
N PRO A 359 -23.27 -7.23 -12.43
CA PRO A 359 -22.93 -8.61 -12.06
C PRO A 359 -21.76 -8.72 -11.08
N HIS A 360 -20.68 -7.96 -11.22
CA HIS A 360 -19.56 -7.97 -10.28
C HIS A 360 -19.98 -7.53 -8.87
N PHE A 361 -20.79 -6.48 -8.80
CA PHE A 361 -21.31 -5.99 -7.53
C PHE A 361 -22.20 -7.04 -6.85
N VAL A 362 -23.16 -7.61 -7.56
CA VAL A 362 -24.08 -8.61 -7.01
C VAL A 362 -23.35 -9.86 -6.53
N GLN A 363 -22.32 -10.28 -7.23
CA GLN A 363 -21.47 -11.41 -6.82
C GLN A 363 -20.67 -11.09 -5.55
N GLU A 364 -20.15 -9.85 -5.43
CA GLU A 364 -19.48 -9.42 -4.20
C GLU A 364 -20.48 -9.32 -3.03
N VAL A 365 -21.72 -8.84 -3.27
CA VAL A 365 -22.81 -8.89 -2.26
C VAL A 365 -23.00 -10.33 -1.77
N LYS A 366 -23.10 -11.30 -2.67
CA LYS A 366 -23.27 -12.71 -2.29
C LYS A 366 -22.12 -13.19 -1.40
N LYS A 367 -20.89 -12.91 -1.79
CA LYS A 367 -19.69 -13.27 -1.02
C LYS A 367 -19.67 -12.60 0.37
N LYS A 368 -20.01 -11.31 0.46
CA LYS A 368 -20.12 -10.57 1.74
C LYS A 368 -21.25 -11.10 2.62
N LEU A 369 -22.36 -11.49 2.04
CA LEU A 369 -23.45 -12.17 2.76
C LEU A 369 -23.00 -13.52 3.34
N GLU A 370 -22.26 -14.32 2.56
CA GLU A 370 -21.70 -15.57 3.04
C GLU A 370 -20.73 -15.38 4.20
N GLN A 371 -19.91 -14.32 4.16
CA GLN A 371 -19.02 -13.94 5.26
C GLN A 371 -19.77 -13.47 6.50
N LYS A 372 -20.86 -12.70 6.34
CA LYS A 372 -21.59 -12.06 7.44
C LYS A 372 -22.62 -13.01 8.09
N LEU A 373 -23.36 -13.76 7.29
CA LEU A 373 -24.47 -14.62 7.73
C LEU A 373 -24.11 -16.10 7.73
N GLY A 374 -22.98 -16.45 7.18
CA GLY A 374 -22.52 -17.82 6.98
C GLY A 374 -23.03 -18.43 5.67
N VAL A 375 -22.19 -19.26 5.07
CA VAL A 375 -22.47 -19.96 3.81
C VAL A 375 -23.76 -20.79 3.86
N LYS A 376 -24.05 -21.37 5.01
CA LYS A 376 -25.25 -22.19 5.25
C LYS A 376 -26.55 -21.38 5.08
N VAL A 377 -26.59 -20.16 5.60
CA VAL A 377 -27.77 -19.29 5.52
C VAL A 377 -27.98 -18.82 4.09
N VAL A 378 -26.90 -18.38 3.43
CA VAL A 378 -26.96 -17.89 2.05
C VAL A 378 -27.21 -19.02 1.07
N GLY A 379 -26.59 -20.19 1.28
CA GLY A 379 -26.77 -21.38 0.46
C GLY A 379 -28.16 -22.03 0.59
N ALA A 380 -28.83 -21.83 1.72
CA ALA A 380 -30.22 -22.25 1.88
C ALA A 380 -31.17 -21.46 0.94
N GLY A 381 -30.76 -20.26 0.54
CA GLY A 381 -31.51 -19.40 -0.37
C GLY A 381 -32.77 -18.79 0.24
N GLY A 382 -33.68 -18.32 -0.61
CA GLY A 382 -34.94 -17.72 -0.18
C GLY A 382 -34.77 -16.35 0.47
N LEU A 383 -33.63 -15.67 0.24
CA LEU A 383 -33.34 -14.39 0.82
C LEU A 383 -33.86 -13.24 -0.05
N THR A 384 -34.35 -12.19 0.59
CA THR A 384 -34.60 -10.90 -0.05
C THR A 384 -33.54 -9.92 0.45
N ILE A 385 -32.67 -9.48 -0.48
CA ILE A 385 -31.50 -8.66 -0.17
C ILE A 385 -31.72 -7.27 -0.76
N LYS A 386 -31.71 -6.23 0.08
CA LYS A 386 -31.63 -4.84 -0.35
C LYS A 386 -30.18 -4.41 -0.36
N THR A 387 -29.64 -4.21 -1.54
CA THR A 387 -28.22 -3.81 -1.72
C THR A 387 -28.07 -2.28 -1.68
N THR A 388 -26.82 -1.82 -1.78
CA THR A 388 -26.46 -0.40 -1.77
C THR A 388 -26.29 0.20 -3.16
N VAL A 389 -26.20 -0.62 -4.21
CA VAL A 389 -26.00 -0.13 -5.57
C VAL A 389 -27.16 0.77 -6.01
N ASP A 390 -26.83 1.82 -6.72
CA ASP A 390 -27.79 2.65 -7.43
C ASP A 390 -27.64 2.33 -8.93
N LEU A 391 -28.67 1.75 -9.54
CA LEU A 391 -28.59 1.31 -10.95
C LEU A 391 -28.29 2.46 -11.92
N LYS A 392 -28.65 3.70 -11.58
CA LYS A 392 -28.32 4.85 -12.40
C LYS A 392 -26.84 5.19 -12.28
N ALA A 393 -26.29 5.20 -11.05
CA ALA A 393 -24.86 5.37 -10.83
C ALA A 393 -24.04 4.23 -11.47
N GLN A 394 -24.54 3.00 -11.40
CA GLN A 394 -23.93 1.84 -12.01
C GLN A 394 -23.86 1.96 -13.54
N GLY A 395 -24.96 2.36 -14.18
CA GLY A 395 -24.98 2.56 -15.64
C GLY A 395 -24.01 3.65 -16.10
N ILE A 396 -23.88 4.75 -15.30
CA ILE A 396 -22.86 5.77 -15.54
C ILE A 396 -21.44 5.20 -15.40
N ALA A 397 -21.20 4.33 -14.41
CA ALA A 397 -19.90 3.69 -14.20
C ALA A 397 -19.52 2.75 -15.34
N GLU A 398 -20.46 1.93 -15.79
CA GLU A 398 -20.27 1.01 -16.92
C GLU A 398 -19.98 1.77 -18.23
N ALA A 399 -20.71 2.87 -18.49
CA ALA A 399 -20.47 3.74 -19.63
C ALA A 399 -19.09 4.42 -19.56
N ALA A 400 -18.70 4.91 -18.36
CA ALA A 400 -17.40 5.53 -18.15
C ALA A 400 -16.25 4.52 -18.34
N VAL A 401 -16.37 3.31 -17.81
CA VAL A 401 -15.39 2.22 -18.02
C VAL A 401 -15.30 1.85 -19.50
N SER A 402 -16.41 1.76 -20.22
CA SER A 402 -16.44 1.52 -21.66
C SER A 402 -15.73 2.63 -22.44
N ALA A 403 -15.93 3.89 -22.05
CA ALA A 403 -15.22 5.02 -22.63
C ALA A 403 -13.71 4.96 -22.35
N GLY A 404 -13.30 4.64 -21.12
CA GLY A 404 -11.90 4.44 -20.74
C GLY A 404 -11.24 3.30 -21.51
N ALA A 405 -11.96 2.20 -21.74
CA ALA A 405 -11.47 1.05 -22.47
C ALA A 405 -11.01 1.38 -23.91
N GLN A 406 -11.59 2.39 -24.52
CA GLN A 406 -11.17 2.88 -25.86
C GLN A 406 -9.72 3.43 -25.90
N THR A 407 -9.14 3.76 -24.76
CA THR A 407 -7.78 4.31 -24.65
C THR A 407 -6.78 3.33 -24.04
N LEU A 408 -7.18 2.10 -23.68
CA LEU A 408 -6.29 1.09 -23.07
C LEU A 408 -5.09 0.73 -23.94
N TYR A 409 -5.26 0.75 -25.27
CA TYR A 409 -4.18 0.44 -26.21
C TYR A 409 -2.97 1.36 -26.07
N ILE A 410 -3.14 2.59 -25.57
CA ILE A 410 -2.04 3.57 -25.38
C ILE A 410 -1.05 3.05 -24.34
N GLY A 411 -1.54 2.65 -23.18
CA GLY A 411 -0.75 2.06 -22.09
C GLY A 411 -0.43 0.59 -22.27
N GLY A 412 -1.17 -0.12 -23.13
CA GLY A 412 -1.04 -1.56 -23.33
C GLY A 412 -1.67 -2.39 -22.20
N ALA A 413 -2.66 -1.83 -21.50
CA ALA A 413 -3.51 -2.53 -20.56
C ALA A 413 -4.66 -3.24 -21.28
N ASP A 414 -5.25 -4.25 -20.65
CA ASP A 414 -6.38 -4.99 -21.18
C ASP A 414 -7.62 -4.94 -20.27
N ASN A 415 -7.51 -4.36 -19.07
CA ASN A 415 -8.62 -4.30 -18.12
C ASN A 415 -8.70 -2.99 -17.35
N ILE A 416 -9.91 -2.66 -16.89
CA ILE A 416 -10.25 -1.53 -15.99
C ILE A 416 -11.22 -2.05 -14.93
N ALA A 417 -11.01 -1.63 -13.69
CA ALA A 417 -11.96 -1.77 -12.60
C ALA A 417 -12.26 -0.42 -11.96
N MET A 418 -13.49 -0.27 -11.45
CA MET A 418 -13.95 0.95 -10.82
C MET A 418 -14.86 0.65 -9.64
N THR A 419 -14.70 1.36 -8.53
CA THR A 419 -15.63 1.40 -7.40
C THR A 419 -16.00 2.82 -7.06
N SER A 420 -17.26 3.02 -6.68
CA SER A 420 -17.76 4.30 -6.18
C SER A 420 -18.45 4.12 -4.83
N VAL A 421 -18.10 5.00 -3.89
CA VAL A 421 -18.56 4.97 -2.49
C VAL A 421 -19.25 6.30 -2.17
N ASP A 422 -20.46 6.23 -1.65
CA ASP A 422 -21.18 7.38 -1.10
C ASP A 422 -20.46 7.89 0.14
N VAL A 423 -20.03 9.15 0.14
CA VAL A 423 -19.23 9.73 1.21
C VAL A 423 -20.00 9.76 2.52
N ALA A 424 -21.30 10.04 2.50
CA ALA A 424 -22.10 10.17 3.72
C ALA A 424 -22.26 8.84 4.46
N THR A 425 -22.35 7.71 3.74
CA THR A 425 -22.76 6.42 4.32
C THR A 425 -21.71 5.32 4.29
N GLY A 426 -20.65 5.40 3.45
CA GLY A 426 -19.72 4.32 3.20
C GLY A 426 -20.30 3.21 2.30
N GLN A 427 -21.43 3.44 1.68
CA GLN A 427 -22.11 2.48 0.81
C GLN A 427 -21.51 2.47 -0.59
N VAL A 428 -21.23 1.29 -1.13
CA VAL A 428 -20.84 1.11 -2.53
C VAL A 428 -22.08 1.35 -3.40
N ILE A 429 -22.06 2.40 -4.22
CA ILE A 429 -23.18 2.77 -5.10
C ILE A 429 -22.98 2.32 -6.54
N ALA A 430 -21.74 2.02 -6.95
CA ALA A 430 -21.43 1.42 -8.23
C ALA A 430 -20.11 0.63 -8.14
N GLN A 431 -20.04 -0.50 -8.84
CA GLN A 431 -18.82 -1.28 -8.96
C GLN A 431 -18.76 -2.00 -10.30
N VAL A 432 -17.66 -1.81 -11.03
CA VAL A 432 -17.34 -2.48 -12.29
C VAL A 432 -16.02 -3.20 -12.09
N GLY A 433 -16.03 -4.53 -12.13
CA GLY A 433 -14.85 -5.34 -11.83
C GLY A 433 -13.97 -5.64 -13.04
N SER A 434 -14.47 -5.45 -14.26
CA SER A 434 -13.73 -5.58 -15.51
C SER A 434 -14.42 -4.82 -16.63
N ILE A 435 -13.71 -4.58 -17.75
CA ILE A 435 -14.25 -3.86 -18.92
C ILE A 435 -15.48 -4.53 -19.56
N ASN A 436 -15.61 -5.83 -19.41
CA ASN A 436 -16.74 -6.61 -19.91
C ASN A 436 -16.85 -7.90 -19.08
N TYR A 437 -17.95 -8.03 -18.36
CA TYR A 437 -18.22 -9.22 -17.55
C TYR A 437 -18.20 -10.52 -18.33
N ASN A 438 -18.67 -10.49 -19.59
CA ASN A 438 -18.75 -11.65 -20.46
C ASN A 438 -17.49 -11.90 -21.28
N LYS A 439 -16.40 -11.16 -21.02
CA LYS A 439 -15.13 -11.38 -21.74
C LYS A 439 -14.55 -12.75 -21.34
N PRO A 440 -14.28 -13.64 -22.30
CA PRO A 440 -13.68 -14.94 -21.99
C PRO A 440 -12.35 -14.81 -21.26
N GLY A 441 -12.12 -15.73 -20.33
CA GLY A 441 -10.88 -15.84 -19.57
C GLY A 441 -10.88 -15.04 -18.25
N TYR A 442 -11.21 -13.75 -18.25
CA TYR A 442 -11.10 -12.95 -17.04
C TYR A 442 -12.28 -12.00 -16.76
N GLY A 443 -13.22 -11.85 -17.67
CA GLY A 443 -14.32 -10.89 -17.54
C GLY A 443 -15.12 -11.01 -16.24
N GLN A 444 -15.27 -12.23 -15.73
CA GLN A 444 -15.97 -12.50 -14.47
C GLN A 444 -15.11 -12.26 -13.22
N THR A 445 -13.80 -12.07 -13.37
CA THR A 445 -12.93 -11.72 -12.25
C THR A 445 -13.21 -10.29 -11.81
N ASN A 446 -13.53 -10.10 -10.53
CA ASN A 446 -13.75 -8.77 -9.98
C ASN A 446 -12.38 -8.19 -9.54
N ALA A 447 -11.73 -7.44 -10.43
CA ALA A 447 -10.46 -6.79 -10.11
C ALA A 447 -10.61 -5.75 -8.99
N ALA A 448 -11.81 -5.17 -8.79
CA ALA A 448 -12.04 -4.20 -7.71
C ALA A 448 -11.91 -4.80 -6.30
N THR A 449 -12.08 -6.11 -6.17
CA THR A 449 -11.92 -6.83 -4.88
C THR A 449 -10.78 -7.85 -4.91
N SER A 450 -9.89 -7.74 -5.90
CA SER A 450 -8.66 -8.51 -6.01
C SER A 450 -7.49 -7.75 -5.40
N PRO A 451 -6.45 -8.44 -4.88
CA PRO A 451 -5.25 -7.78 -4.40
C PRO A 451 -4.52 -7.10 -5.56
N LEU A 452 -4.36 -5.78 -5.48
CA LEU A 452 -3.69 -4.95 -6.48
C LEU A 452 -2.65 -4.06 -5.79
N ASP A 453 -1.52 -3.83 -6.45
CA ASP A 453 -0.50 -2.94 -5.92
C ASP A 453 -0.95 -1.47 -6.11
N PRO A 454 -1.04 -0.66 -5.03
CA PRO A 454 -1.60 0.68 -5.13
C PRO A 454 -0.63 1.71 -5.72
N GLY A 455 0.68 1.45 -5.68
CA GLY A 455 1.69 2.43 -6.04
C GLY A 455 1.51 3.74 -5.29
N SER A 456 1.75 4.85 -5.96
CA SER A 456 1.66 6.18 -5.36
C SER A 456 0.25 6.61 -4.93
N SER A 457 -0.82 5.86 -5.24
CA SER A 457 -2.15 6.20 -4.75
C SER A 457 -2.28 5.99 -3.24
N ILE A 458 -1.42 5.17 -2.63
CA ILE A 458 -1.43 4.91 -1.18
C ILE A 458 -0.90 6.09 -0.34
N LYS A 459 -0.07 6.97 -0.92
CA LYS A 459 0.63 8.04 -0.20
C LYS A 459 -0.25 8.92 0.69
N PRO A 460 -1.39 9.45 0.23
CA PRO A 460 -2.27 10.24 1.11
C PRO A 460 -2.72 9.47 2.34
N VAL A 461 -2.91 8.16 2.22
CA VAL A 461 -3.53 7.30 3.22
C VAL A 461 -2.50 6.78 4.22
N VAL A 462 -1.34 6.28 3.75
CA VAL A 462 -0.33 5.63 4.62
C VAL A 462 0.70 6.61 5.16
N ASP A 463 1.12 7.61 4.36
CA ASP A 463 2.21 8.51 4.73
C ASP A 463 1.70 9.77 5.41
N TYR A 464 0.82 10.50 4.70
CA TYR A 464 0.49 11.87 5.06
C TYR A 464 -0.71 11.97 5.99
N ALA A 465 -1.67 11.02 5.99
CA ALA A 465 -2.79 11.05 6.92
C ALA A 465 -2.32 10.99 8.38
N ALA A 466 -1.44 10.06 8.68
CA ALA A 466 -0.84 9.91 9.99
C ALA A 466 0.11 11.07 10.31
N LEU A 467 0.88 11.57 9.32
CA LEU A 467 1.82 12.67 9.49
C LEU A 467 1.10 13.96 9.90
N PHE A 468 0.06 14.38 9.19
CA PHE A 468 -0.70 15.59 9.51
C PHE A 468 -1.51 15.45 10.81
N ASN A 469 -1.82 14.24 11.24
CA ASN A 469 -2.51 13.99 12.48
C ASN A 469 -1.62 14.04 13.74
N LYS A 470 -0.27 14.18 13.58
CA LYS A 470 0.65 14.32 14.70
C LYS A 470 0.45 15.67 15.40
N LYS A 471 0.42 15.65 16.74
CA LYS A 471 0.18 16.83 17.59
C LYS A 471 1.40 17.19 18.46
N ASP A 472 2.35 16.28 18.60
CA ASP A 472 3.62 16.42 19.31
C ASP A 472 4.66 17.19 18.48
N THR A 473 4.88 16.75 17.25
CA THR A 473 5.66 17.42 16.22
C THR A 473 4.77 17.66 15.02
N VAL A 474 4.48 18.92 14.73
CA VAL A 474 3.43 19.28 13.78
C VAL A 474 4.01 19.45 12.38
N TYR A 475 3.43 18.71 11.45
CA TYR A 475 3.71 18.82 10.02
C TYR A 475 2.49 19.42 9.33
N THR A 476 2.72 20.24 8.31
CA THR A 476 1.68 20.97 7.59
C THR A 476 1.99 20.93 6.09
N PRO A 477 1.07 21.30 5.21
CA PRO A 477 1.33 21.41 3.78
C PRO A 477 2.57 22.26 3.42
N GLY A 478 2.83 23.32 4.17
CA GLY A 478 4.00 24.20 3.99
C GLY A 478 5.32 23.68 4.56
N THR A 479 5.30 22.59 5.36
CA THR A 479 6.53 22.04 5.97
C THR A 479 7.48 21.52 4.89
N ILE A 480 8.75 21.85 5.00
CA ILE A 480 9.79 21.41 4.07
C ILE A 480 10.24 19.98 4.42
N LEU A 481 10.12 19.09 3.45
CA LEU A 481 10.81 17.80 3.43
C LEU A 481 11.79 17.81 2.26
N LYS A 482 13.10 17.73 2.57
CA LYS A 482 14.12 17.81 1.52
C LYS A 482 14.09 16.57 0.62
N ASP A 483 13.92 16.81 -0.65
CA ASP A 483 13.93 15.79 -1.70
C ASP A 483 15.37 15.58 -2.19
N GLU A 484 16.07 14.61 -1.61
CA GLU A 484 17.48 14.31 -1.85
C GLU A 484 17.72 12.79 -1.87
N ASN A 485 18.90 12.36 -2.29
CA ASN A 485 19.26 10.94 -2.25
C ASN A 485 19.32 10.41 -0.81
N ILE A 486 18.51 9.40 -0.51
CA ILE A 486 18.45 8.67 0.77
C ILE A 486 18.67 7.16 0.60
N ASP A 487 19.36 6.74 -0.47
CA ASP A 487 19.56 5.30 -0.75
C ASP A 487 20.24 4.57 0.41
N ALA A 488 21.21 5.21 1.09
CA ALA A 488 21.90 4.65 2.24
C ALA A 488 20.96 4.30 3.39
N GLN A 489 19.96 5.14 3.64
CA GLN A 489 18.96 4.96 4.70
C GLN A 489 17.85 4.01 4.27
N TYR A 490 17.39 4.13 3.03
CA TYR A 490 16.28 3.35 2.46
C TYR A 490 16.68 1.89 2.23
N CYS A 491 17.89 1.67 1.72
CA CYS A 491 18.38 0.35 1.33
C CYS A 491 19.14 -0.39 2.43
N ASN A 492 19.27 0.16 3.64
CA ASN A 492 19.98 -0.44 4.80
C ASN A 492 21.38 -0.96 4.43
N GLY A 493 22.13 -0.23 3.60
CA GLY A 493 23.48 -0.63 3.18
C GLY A 493 23.52 -1.83 2.22
N THR A 494 22.39 -2.30 1.72
CA THR A 494 22.34 -3.35 0.71
C THR A 494 22.88 -2.79 -0.62
N TYR A 495 24.04 -3.27 -1.04
CA TYR A 495 24.63 -2.90 -2.32
C TYR A 495 23.96 -3.67 -3.46
N GLY A 496 23.67 -3.00 -4.57
CA GLY A 496 23.08 -3.58 -5.77
C GLY A 496 22.03 -2.70 -6.44
N SER A 497 20.93 -3.29 -6.86
CA SER A 497 19.88 -2.60 -7.63
C SER A 497 18.92 -1.72 -6.81
N CYS A 498 19.06 -1.64 -5.47
CA CYS A 498 18.20 -0.84 -4.63
C CYS A 498 18.52 0.65 -4.81
N GLN A 499 17.60 1.38 -5.42
CA GLN A 499 17.67 2.83 -5.60
C GLN A 499 16.28 3.45 -5.45
N LEU A 500 16.15 4.43 -4.56
CA LEU A 500 14.92 5.20 -4.44
C LEU A 500 15.02 6.47 -5.30
N ARG A 501 14.13 6.61 -6.26
CA ARG A 501 14.09 7.76 -7.18
C ARG A 501 12.65 8.25 -7.34
N ASN A 502 12.49 9.53 -7.62
CA ASN A 502 11.24 10.08 -8.13
C ASN A 502 10.97 9.58 -9.55
N ALA A 503 9.72 9.62 -9.99
CA ALA A 503 9.36 9.24 -11.37
C ALA A 503 10.11 10.08 -12.44
N SER A 504 10.40 11.35 -12.12
CA SER A 504 11.21 12.26 -12.95
C SER A 504 12.70 11.91 -12.97
N LYS A 505 13.17 11.01 -12.11
CA LYS A 505 14.59 10.71 -11.84
C LYS A 505 15.39 11.89 -11.31
N GLN A 506 14.75 13.00 -10.94
CA GLN A 506 15.36 14.22 -10.40
C GLN A 506 15.09 14.35 -8.90
N PHE A 507 15.94 15.09 -8.22
CA PHE A 507 15.75 15.58 -6.87
C PHE A 507 15.44 17.07 -6.90
N TYR A 508 14.45 17.50 -6.12
CA TYR A 508 13.94 18.87 -6.15
C TYR A 508 14.43 19.72 -4.97
N GLY A 509 15.26 19.14 -4.07
CA GLY A 509 15.83 19.87 -2.93
C GLY A 509 14.79 20.22 -1.86
N SER A 510 14.87 21.43 -1.31
CA SER A 510 13.99 21.90 -0.25
C SER A 510 12.62 22.31 -0.77
N VAL A 511 11.68 21.38 -0.79
CA VAL A 511 10.30 21.59 -1.27
C VAL A 511 9.28 21.32 -0.16
N PRO A 512 8.15 22.05 -0.15
CA PRO A 512 7.09 21.81 0.83
C PRO A 512 6.35 20.50 0.57
N ILE A 513 5.71 19.97 1.60
CA ILE A 513 4.88 18.75 1.48
C ILE A 513 3.79 18.95 0.43
N ARG A 514 3.18 20.14 0.32
CA ARG A 514 2.22 20.49 -0.74
C ARG A 514 2.77 20.16 -2.13
N PHE A 515 3.97 20.62 -2.43
CA PHE A 515 4.64 20.32 -3.69
C PHE A 515 4.94 18.82 -3.83
N SER A 516 5.45 18.22 -2.77
CA SER A 516 5.88 16.82 -2.77
C SER A 516 4.72 15.84 -2.99
N LEU A 517 3.62 15.99 -2.25
CA LEU A 517 2.43 15.16 -2.40
C LEU A 517 1.70 15.46 -3.72
N GLY A 518 1.57 16.74 -4.08
CA GLY A 518 0.94 17.15 -5.35
C GLY A 518 1.65 16.56 -6.57
N ASN A 519 2.99 16.58 -6.59
CA ASN A 519 3.82 16.00 -7.64
C ASN A 519 4.15 14.52 -7.41
N SER A 520 3.60 13.90 -6.38
CA SER A 520 3.75 12.47 -6.09
C SER A 520 5.21 12.02 -5.87
N LEU A 521 6.06 12.85 -5.23
CA LEU A 521 7.47 12.53 -4.99
C LEU A 521 7.60 11.30 -4.08
N ASN A 522 8.54 10.42 -4.40
CA ASN A 522 8.78 9.18 -3.65
C ASN A 522 9.61 9.43 -2.38
N ILE A 523 10.62 10.29 -2.49
CA ILE A 523 11.55 10.57 -1.38
C ILE A 523 10.80 11.15 -0.19
N ALA A 524 9.97 12.17 -0.44
CA ALA A 524 9.21 12.83 0.61
C ALA A 524 8.17 11.88 1.27
N ALA A 525 7.57 10.98 0.49
CA ALA A 525 6.65 9.97 1.00
C ALA A 525 7.36 8.99 1.94
N VAL A 526 8.52 8.46 1.54
CA VAL A 526 9.34 7.57 2.38
C VAL A 526 9.79 8.29 3.66
N LYS A 527 10.21 9.56 3.58
CA LYS A 527 10.54 10.37 4.76
C LYS A 527 9.32 10.55 5.67
N ALA A 528 8.15 10.84 5.11
CA ALA A 528 6.90 10.97 5.85
C ALA A 528 6.58 9.70 6.64
N LEU A 529 6.61 8.54 5.99
CA LEU A 529 6.38 7.25 6.66
C LEU A 529 7.45 6.92 7.70
N SER A 530 8.72 7.28 7.45
CA SER A 530 9.80 7.11 8.43
C SER A 530 9.61 7.97 9.68
N ILE A 531 9.04 9.17 9.54
CA ILE A 531 8.69 10.06 10.65
C ILE A 531 7.53 9.52 11.47
N VAL A 532 6.52 9.01 10.79
CA VAL A 532 5.34 8.41 11.42
C VAL A 532 5.68 7.10 12.12
N GLY A 533 6.52 6.31 11.49
CA GLY A 533 6.71 4.88 11.78
C GLY A 533 5.88 4.01 10.85
N VAL A 534 6.50 2.96 10.31
CA VAL A 534 5.85 2.10 9.29
C VAL A 534 4.57 1.46 9.85
N GLU A 535 4.64 0.94 11.08
CA GLU A 535 3.51 0.28 11.75
C GLU A 535 2.35 1.26 11.96
N ASP A 536 2.63 2.46 12.46
CA ASP A 536 1.60 3.48 12.72
C ASP A 536 0.96 3.96 11.41
N GLY A 537 1.76 4.20 10.35
CA GLY A 537 1.24 4.59 9.04
C GLY A 537 0.33 3.53 8.44
N VAL A 538 0.75 2.26 8.48
CA VAL A 538 -0.05 1.11 8.01
C VAL A 538 -1.33 0.96 8.85
N ASN A 539 -1.24 1.08 10.17
CA ASN A 539 -2.41 1.01 11.07
C ASN A 539 -3.43 2.11 10.75
N VAL A 540 -2.98 3.35 10.51
CA VAL A 540 -3.87 4.45 10.12
C VAL A 540 -4.52 4.17 8.77
N ALA A 541 -3.77 3.68 7.78
CA ALA A 541 -4.30 3.30 6.48
C ALA A 541 -5.40 2.23 6.60
N GLN A 542 -5.15 1.17 7.36
CA GLN A 542 -6.12 0.10 7.61
C GLN A 542 -7.37 0.61 8.33
N GLN A 543 -7.21 1.49 9.30
CA GLN A 543 -8.33 2.07 10.03
C GLN A 543 -9.14 3.07 9.18
N LEU A 544 -8.52 3.78 8.24
CA LEU A 544 -9.22 4.64 7.28
C LEU A 544 -10.02 3.85 6.23
N GLY A 545 -9.69 2.58 5.98
CA GLY A 545 -10.45 1.73 5.07
C GLY A 545 -9.64 0.71 4.28
N ASP A 546 -8.33 0.86 4.15
CA ASP A 546 -7.43 -0.06 3.42
C ASP A 546 -7.11 -1.31 4.25
N LYS A 547 -8.12 -2.05 4.67
CA LYS A 547 -8.01 -3.17 5.62
C LYS A 547 -7.08 -4.28 5.15
N SER A 548 -6.92 -4.45 3.85
CA SER A 548 -6.05 -5.45 3.23
C SER A 548 -4.58 -4.99 3.14
N TYR A 549 -4.30 -3.68 3.27
CA TYR A 549 -2.96 -3.15 3.06
C TYR A 549 -1.96 -3.69 4.08
N CYS A 550 -0.91 -4.35 3.61
CA CYS A 550 0.15 -4.98 4.42
C CYS A 550 -0.35 -5.94 5.52
N LYS A 551 -1.53 -6.52 5.40
CA LYS A 551 -2.22 -7.26 6.47
C LYS A 551 -1.42 -8.41 7.08
N ASN A 552 -0.52 -9.04 6.35
CA ASN A 552 0.27 -10.18 6.82
C ASN A 552 1.75 -10.03 6.45
N ASN A 553 2.20 -8.82 6.18
CA ASN A 553 3.57 -8.53 5.77
C ASN A 553 4.30 -7.73 6.84
N ASN A 554 5.59 -8.05 7.07
CA ASN A 554 6.50 -7.13 7.70
C ASN A 554 6.77 -5.98 6.73
N ALA A 555 5.91 -4.96 6.77
CA ALA A 555 6.05 -3.78 5.93
C ALA A 555 7.34 -3.03 6.26
N GLY A 556 8.10 -2.70 5.23
CA GLY A 556 9.25 -1.80 5.32
C GLY A 556 8.90 -0.39 4.79
N LEU A 557 9.90 0.46 4.67
CA LEU A 557 9.72 1.82 4.13
C LEU A 557 9.21 1.84 2.67
N SER A 558 9.32 0.73 1.93
CA SER A 558 8.72 0.58 0.60
C SER A 558 7.19 0.69 0.59
N ALA A 559 6.53 0.43 1.74
CA ALA A 559 5.11 0.65 1.91
C ALA A 559 4.68 2.11 1.61
N ALA A 560 5.55 3.10 1.84
CA ALA A 560 5.28 4.49 1.47
C ALA A 560 4.92 4.71 -0.01
N ILE A 561 5.39 3.84 -0.88
CA ILE A 561 5.19 3.94 -2.33
C ILE A 561 4.40 2.75 -2.89
N GLY A 562 3.76 1.97 -2.02
CA GLY A 562 2.97 0.79 -2.39
C GLY A 562 3.79 -0.45 -2.69
N GLY A 563 5.08 -0.48 -2.28
CA GLY A 563 5.96 -1.62 -2.52
C GLY A 563 5.74 -2.76 -1.52
N GLY A 564 5.49 -3.97 -2.02
CA GLY A 564 5.35 -5.19 -1.21
C GLY A 564 4.02 -5.37 -0.51
N CYS A 565 3.08 -4.45 -0.67
CA CYS A 565 1.74 -4.52 -0.07
C CYS A 565 0.66 -4.23 -1.12
N SER A 566 -0.43 -4.97 -1.07
CA SER A 566 -1.55 -4.78 -1.98
C SER A 566 -2.78 -4.24 -1.24
N VAL A 567 -3.67 -3.61 -1.99
CA VAL A 567 -4.99 -3.16 -1.55
C VAL A 567 -6.08 -3.84 -2.37
N HIS A 568 -7.30 -3.87 -1.85
CA HIS A 568 -8.49 -4.04 -2.68
C HIS A 568 -8.97 -2.64 -3.10
N GLN A 569 -9.29 -2.47 -4.37
CA GLN A 569 -9.66 -1.17 -4.92
C GLN A 569 -10.90 -0.56 -4.23
N ASP A 570 -11.87 -1.37 -3.84
CA ASP A 570 -13.05 -0.95 -3.09
C ASP A 570 -12.71 -0.43 -1.69
N GLU A 571 -11.84 -1.13 -0.95
CA GLU A 571 -11.32 -0.71 0.35
C GLU A 571 -10.52 0.60 0.22
N HIS A 572 -9.65 0.68 -0.80
CA HIS A 572 -8.87 1.87 -1.10
C HIS A 572 -9.75 3.08 -1.44
N THR A 573 -10.84 2.86 -2.18
CA THR A 573 -11.83 3.92 -2.45
C THR A 573 -12.50 4.39 -1.16
N ASN A 574 -12.81 3.47 -0.21
CA ASN A 574 -13.37 3.84 1.08
C ASN A 574 -12.38 4.60 1.98
N ALA A 575 -11.08 4.31 1.89
CA ALA A 575 -10.07 5.09 2.59
C ALA A 575 -10.06 6.55 2.12
N TYR A 576 -10.19 6.79 0.82
CA TYR A 576 -10.38 8.14 0.27
C TYR A 576 -11.72 8.76 0.66
N ALA A 577 -12.80 7.97 0.72
CA ALA A 577 -14.09 8.44 1.26
C ALA A 577 -13.98 8.83 2.74
N SER A 578 -13.15 8.17 3.52
CA SER A 578 -12.88 8.53 4.92
C SER A 578 -12.15 9.87 5.04
N ILE A 579 -11.20 10.15 4.15
CA ILE A 579 -10.56 11.48 4.05
C ILE A 579 -11.61 12.54 3.68
N ALA A 580 -12.46 12.25 2.69
CA ALA A 580 -13.55 13.15 2.28
C ALA A 580 -14.54 13.47 3.41
N ARG A 581 -14.73 12.53 4.34
CA ARG A 581 -15.57 12.68 5.57
C ARG A 581 -14.83 13.38 6.72
N GLY A 582 -13.70 14.01 6.47
CA GLY A 582 -12.90 14.63 7.53
C GLY A 582 -12.22 13.61 8.47
N GLY A 583 -11.78 12.50 7.93
CA GLY A 583 -11.10 11.44 8.69
C GLY A 583 -12.03 10.48 9.45
N LEU A 584 -13.34 10.58 9.21
CA LEU A 584 -14.35 9.71 9.81
C LEU A 584 -14.49 8.42 8.99
N TYR A 585 -14.06 7.29 9.54
CA TYR A 585 -14.25 5.99 8.95
C TYR A 585 -15.71 5.51 9.09
N LYS A 586 -16.24 4.95 8.01
CA LYS A 586 -17.47 4.14 7.98
C LYS A 586 -17.17 2.82 7.28
N GLU A 587 -17.83 1.74 7.73
CA GLU A 587 -17.64 0.43 7.13
C GLU A 587 -18.11 0.41 5.66
N LEU A 588 -17.26 -0.13 4.79
CA LEU A 588 -17.61 -0.33 3.40
C LEU A 588 -18.79 -1.31 3.30
N THR A 589 -19.91 -0.83 2.78
CA THR A 589 -21.18 -1.53 2.85
C THR A 589 -21.74 -1.84 1.46
N TYR A 590 -22.20 -3.08 1.26
CA TYR A 590 -22.74 -3.58 0.00
C TYR A 590 -24.25 -3.88 0.06
N PHE A 591 -24.83 -4.04 1.24
CA PHE A 591 -26.26 -4.29 1.45
C PHE A 591 -26.72 -3.70 2.78
N THR A 592 -27.98 -3.30 2.82
CA THR A 592 -28.57 -2.60 3.96
C THR A 592 -29.58 -3.43 4.73
N GLU A 593 -30.25 -4.38 4.06
CA GLU A 593 -31.25 -5.23 4.68
C GLU A 593 -31.23 -6.62 4.08
N VAL A 594 -31.40 -7.65 4.90
CA VAL A 594 -31.63 -9.02 4.46
C VAL A 594 -32.82 -9.59 5.21
N LYS A 595 -33.79 -10.11 4.47
CA LYS A 595 -34.94 -10.85 4.98
C LYS A 595 -34.86 -12.30 4.55
N ASN A 596 -35.34 -13.21 5.41
CA ASN A 596 -35.50 -14.63 5.08
C ASN A 596 -36.80 -14.89 4.28
N SER A 597 -37.03 -16.14 3.91
CA SER A 597 -38.23 -16.57 3.18
C SER A 597 -39.55 -16.32 3.93
N SER A 598 -39.49 -16.12 5.24
CA SER A 598 -40.64 -15.75 6.10
C SER A 598 -40.78 -14.21 6.25
N ASN A 599 -40.09 -13.42 5.43
CA ASN A 599 -40.06 -11.95 5.48
C ASN A 599 -39.54 -11.35 6.80
N GLN A 600 -38.88 -12.18 7.66
CA GLN A 600 -38.26 -11.72 8.88
C GLN A 600 -36.90 -11.10 8.55
N LYS A 601 -36.64 -9.93 9.12
CA LYS A 601 -35.34 -9.23 8.98
C LYS A 601 -34.29 -10.00 9.78
N ILE A 602 -33.26 -10.53 9.09
CA ILE A 602 -32.12 -11.25 9.67
C ILE A 602 -30.85 -10.43 9.68
N PHE A 603 -30.82 -9.33 8.94
CA PHE A 603 -29.76 -8.33 8.96
C PHE A 603 -30.33 -6.95 8.68
N GLU A 604 -29.85 -5.95 9.39
CA GLU A 604 -30.09 -4.52 9.14
C GLU A 604 -28.80 -3.75 9.35
N TRP A 605 -28.45 -2.94 8.36
CA TRP A 605 -27.28 -2.07 8.41
C TRP A 605 -27.49 -0.96 9.45
N LYS A 606 -26.42 -0.67 10.20
CA LYS A 606 -26.36 0.44 11.15
C LYS A 606 -25.25 1.39 10.72
N ASP A 607 -25.52 2.68 10.83
CA ASP A 607 -24.53 3.72 10.55
C ASP A 607 -23.56 3.84 11.72
N GLU A 608 -22.52 3.01 11.71
CA GLU A 608 -21.43 3.05 12.68
C GLU A 608 -20.26 3.81 12.08
N SER A 609 -19.71 4.76 12.85
CA SER A 609 -18.59 5.57 12.42
C SER A 609 -17.53 5.71 13.51
N LYS A 610 -16.26 5.90 13.10
CA LYS A 610 -15.13 6.09 14.01
C LYS A 610 -14.21 7.16 13.47
N GLN A 611 -13.92 8.19 14.28
CA GLN A 611 -12.89 9.19 13.93
C GLN A 611 -11.52 8.54 14.02
N ILE A 612 -10.77 8.56 12.91
CA ILE A 612 -9.44 7.96 12.81
C ILE A 612 -8.36 9.03 12.84
N ILE A 613 -8.53 10.09 12.03
CA ILE A 613 -7.67 11.27 12.04
C ILE A 613 -8.53 12.51 12.23
N ASP A 614 -7.93 13.56 12.78
CA ASP A 614 -8.62 14.84 12.99
C ASP A 614 -9.12 15.45 11.66
N ALA A 615 -10.26 16.09 11.70
CA ALA A 615 -10.85 16.70 10.50
C ALA A 615 -9.96 17.76 9.87
N GLN A 616 -9.14 18.44 10.67
CA GLN A 616 -8.17 19.41 10.17
C GLN A 616 -7.02 18.72 9.40
N ALA A 617 -6.52 17.57 9.88
CA ALA A 617 -5.52 16.76 9.18
C ALA A 617 -6.06 16.22 7.85
N ALA A 618 -7.30 15.73 7.84
CA ALA A 618 -7.96 15.29 6.61
C ALA A 618 -8.18 16.43 5.62
N TYR A 619 -8.44 17.66 6.13
CA TYR A 619 -8.59 18.83 5.28
C TYR A 619 -7.26 19.29 4.68
N GLU A 620 -6.15 19.22 5.40
CA GLU A 620 -4.81 19.50 4.85
C GLU A 620 -4.49 18.60 3.64
N LEU A 621 -4.83 17.31 3.72
CA LEU A 621 -4.75 16.39 2.57
C LEU A 621 -5.65 16.83 1.43
N THR A 622 -6.89 17.12 1.75
CA THR A 622 -7.94 17.53 0.79
C THR A 622 -7.53 18.80 0.04
N ASP A 623 -6.99 19.77 0.74
CA ASP A 623 -6.53 21.03 0.19
C ASP A 623 -5.39 20.83 -0.82
N ILE A 624 -4.39 19.99 -0.49
CA ILE A 624 -3.31 19.64 -1.43
C ILE A 624 -3.86 18.88 -2.64
N LEU A 625 -4.71 17.86 -2.42
CA LEU A 625 -5.21 17.01 -3.49
C LEU A 625 -6.22 17.71 -4.42
N SER A 626 -6.81 18.81 -3.99
CA SER A 626 -7.66 19.66 -4.83
C SER A 626 -6.89 20.79 -5.52
N ASP A 627 -5.67 21.09 -5.07
CA ASP A 627 -4.84 22.16 -5.64
C ASP A 627 -4.17 21.74 -6.95
N ALA A 628 -4.70 22.25 -8.05
CA ALA A 628 -4.12 21.99 -9.39
C ALA A 628 -2.70 22.56 -9.55
N ASN A 629 -2.33 23.63 -8.82
CA ASN A 629 -1.01 24.23 -8.91
C ASN A 629 0.05 23.36 -8.22
N ALA A 630 -0.32 22.66 -7.13
CA ALA A 630 0.60 21.79 -6.39
C ALA A 630 1.20 20.67 -7.26
N ARG A 631 0.57 20.31 -8.39
CA ARG A 631 0.94 19.17 -9.24
C ARG A 631 1.52 19.54 -10.62
N THR A 632 1.73 20.82 -10.91
CA THR A 632 2.10 21.29 -12.26
C THR A 632 3.45 20.80 -12.73
N THR A 633 4.41 20.59 -11.84
CA THR A 633 5.77 20.14 -12.20
C THR A 633 5.77 18.75 -12.83
N THR A 634 5.02 17.79 -12.26
CA THR A 634 4.94 16.42 -12.79
C THR A 634 3.92 16.30 -13.92
N PHE A 635 2.77 16.99 -13.81
CA PHE A 635 1.64 16.78 -14.71
C PHE A 635 1.43 17.93 -15.71
N GLY A 636 2.19 19.05 -15.59
CA GLY A 636 2.13 20.18 -16.51
C GLY A 636 0.73 20.74 -16.69
N GLY A 637 0.36 21.05 -17.92
CA GLY A 637 -0.97 21.55 -18.28
C GLY A 637 -2.11 20.58 -17.97
N GLN A 638 -1.83 19.28 -17.87
CA GLN A 638 -2.82 18.25 -17.51
C GLN A 638 -3.31 18.36 -16.06
N SER A 639 -2.55 19.04 -15.18
CA SER A 639 -2.92 19.23 -13.77
C SER A 639 -4.30 19.87 -13.58
N ARG A 640 -4.75 20.69 -14.54
CA ARG A 640 -6.01 21.43 -14.53
C ARG A 640 -7.09 20.82 -15.42
N SER A 641 -6.84 19.68 -16.05
CA SER A 641 -7.72 19.09 -17.02
C SER A 641 -7.94 17.63 -16.77
N TYR A 642 -8.97 17.10 -17.36
CA TYR A 642 -9.36 15.73 -17.62
C TYR A 642 -8.92 14.71 -16.56
N GLY A 643 -9.82 14.42 -15.62
CA GLY A 643 -9.64 13.47 -14.54
C GLY A 643 -8.92 14.01 -13.29
N PHE A 644 -8.01 14.97 -13.42
CA PHE A 644 -7.47 15.70 -12.26
C PHE A 644 -8.40 16.81 -11.79
N SER A 645 -9.10 17.44 -12.73
CA SER A 645 -10.14 18.42 -12.48
C SER A 645 -11.35 18.07 -13.34
N VAL A 646 -12.47 17.78 -12.71
CA VAL A 646 -13.71 17.40 -13.40
C VAL A 646 -14.52 18.66 -13.71
N PRO A 647 -14.87 18.93 -14.98
CA PRO A 647 -15.57 20.15 -15.34
C PRO A 647 -16.91 20.33 -14.59
N GLY A 648 -17.01 21.44 -13.85
CA GLY A 648 -18.20 21.78 -13.08
C GLY A 648 -18.38 21.01 -11.78
N VAL A 649 -17.41 20.18 -11.38
CA VAL A 649 -17.43 19.43 -10.12
C VAL A 649 -16.12 19.68 -9.37
N TRP A 650 -16.19 20.16 -8.16
CA TRP A 650 -15.02 20.26 -7.31
C TRP A 650 -14.57 18.86 -6.86
N THR A 651 -13.28 18.56 -7.06
CA THR A 651 -12.70 17.25 -6.71
C THR A 651 -11.29 17.38 -6.14
N ALA A 652 -10.95 16.48 -5.23
CA ALA A 652 -9.59 16.20 -4.81
C ALA A 652 -9.16 14.86 -5.40
N SER A 653 -7.95 14.78 -5.98
CA SER A 653 -7.56 13.64 -6.81
C SER A 653 -6.10 13.24 -6.64
N LYS A 654 -5.81 11.94 -6.80
CA LYS A 654 -4.47 11.36 -6.74
C LYS A 654 -4.30 10.23 -7.76
N THR A 655 -3.20 10.25 -8.48
CA THR A 655 -2.77 9.15 -9.36
C THR A 655 -1.93 8.12 -8.61
N GLY A 656 -1.93 6.90 -9.11
CA GLY A 656 -0.99 5.85 -8.76
C GLY A 656 -0.41 5.20 -10.01
N THR A 657 0.82 4.74 -9.91
CA THR A 657 1.48 3.91 -10.93
C THR A 657 2.39 2.95 -10.18
N THR A 658 2.37 1.70 -10.55
CA THR A 658 3.28 0.67 -10.04
C THR A 658 4.25 0.25 -11.11
N ASP A 659 5.30 -0.44 -10.72
CA ASP A 659 6.20 -1.10 -11.66
C ASP A 659 6.32 -2.59 -11.34
N ASN A 660 6.88 -3.34 -12.26
CA ASN A 660 7.06 -4.79 -12.14
C ASN A 660 8.36 -5.19 -11.42
N GLY A 661 8.99 -4.28 -10.68
CA GLY A 661 10.29 -4.48 -10.05
C GLY A 661 11.48 -4.42 -11.02
N LYS A 662 11.23 -4.22 -12.32
CA LYS A 662 12.25 -4.04 -13.38
C LYS A 662 12.13 -2.66 -14.04
N GLY A 663 11.35 -1.75 -13.44
CA GLY A 663 11.17 -0.37 -13.91
C GLY A 663 10.16 -0.21 -15.06
N ALA A 664 9.44 -1.26 -15.43
CA ALA A 664 8.32 -1.16 -16.37
C ALA A 664 7.00 -0.99 -15.61
N ALA A 665 6.15 -0.06 -16.04
CA ALA A 665 4.83 0.17 -15.44
C ALA A 665 3.97 -1.10 -15.50
N LYS A 666 3.16 -1.34 -14.45
CA LYS A 666 2.27 -2.50 -14.33
C LYS A 666 0.81 -2.10 -14.14
N ASP A 667 0.55 -1.16 -13.23
CA ASP A 667 -0.79 -0.70 -12.90
C ASP A 667 -0.88 0.81 -12.99
N SER A 668 -2.05 1.30 -13.36
CA SER A 668 -2.39 2.73 -13.38
C SER A 668 -3.64 2.97 -12.53
N TRP A 669 -3.60 4.00 -11.68
CA TRP A 669 -4.65 4.35 -10.75
C TRP A 669 -5.07 5.80 -10.86
N MET A 670 -6.34 6.05 -10.61
CA MET A 670 -6.88 7.38 -10.35
C MET A 670 -7.90 7.31 -9.24
N MET A 671 -7.62 8.01 -8.14
CA MET A 671 -8.52 8.19 -7.02
C MET A 671 -9.05 9.62 -7.06
N SER A 672 -10.35 9.80 -6.87
CA SER A 672 -10.98 11.12 -6.85
C SER A 672 -12.15 11.14 -5.88
N TYR A 673 -12.33 12.25 -5.17
CA TYR A 673 -13.48 12.44 -4.29
C TYR A 673 -13.99 13.87 -4.29
N SER A 674 -15.23 14.00 -3.92
CA SER A 674 -15.98 15.24 -3.74
C SER A 674 -16.68 15.22 -2.36
N PRO A 675 -17.48 16.23 -1.98
CA PRO A 675 -18.26 16.17 -0.74
C PRO A 675 -19.24 14.99 -0.65
N VAL A 676 -19.68 14.42 -1.77
CA VAL A 676 -20.77 13.43 -1.80
C VAL A 676 -20.34 12.04 -2.25
N VAL A 677 -19.27 11.92 -3.05
CA VAL A 677 -18.85 10.63 -3.61
C VAL A 677 -17.35 10.53 -3.74
N ALA A 678 -16.81 9.33 -3.44
CA ALA A 678 -15.46 8.94 -3.76
C ALA A 678 -15.47 7.87 -4.86
N ALA A 679 -14.55 7.95 -5.81
CA ALA A 679 -14.39 7.00 -6.90
C ALA A 679 -12.92 6.61 -7.06
N GLY A 680 -12.66 5.30 -7.14
CA GLY A 680 -11.37 4.74 -7.45
C GLY A 680 -11.42 3.99 -8.77
N VAL A 681 -10.40 4.17 -9.60
CA VAL A 681 -10.24 3.47 -10.88
C VAL A 681 -8.85 2.87 -10.98
N TRP A 682 -8.79 1.63 -11.36
CA TRP A 682 -7.59 0.88 -11.69
C TRP A 682 -7.60 0.46 -13.15
N SER A 683 -6.44 0.44 -13.79
CA SER A 683 -6.22 -0.15 -15.11
C SER A 683 -4.88 -0.90 -15.12
N GLY A 684 -4.88 -2.08 -15.70
CA GLY A 684 -3.71 -2.95 -15.81
C GLY A 684 -4.00 -4.16 -16.68
N ASN A 685 -3.12 -5.14 -16.64
CA ASN A 685 -3.33 -6.41 -17.32
C ASN A 685 -3.85 -7.46 -16.34
N HIS A 686 -4.86 -8.23 -16.78
CA HIS A 686 -5.49 -9.27 -15.96
C HIS A 686 -4.51 -10.35 -15.48
N ASP A 687 -3.44 -10.58 -16.22
CA ASP A 687 -2.38 -11.56 -15.94
C ASP A 687 -1.14 -10.94 -15.25
N GLY A 688 -1.18 -9.66 -14.94
CA GLY A 688 -0.08 -8.94 -14.27
C GLY A 688 1.11 -8.61 -15.18
N ARG A 689 0.97 -8.72 -16.51
CA ARG A 689 1.99 -8.27 -17.46
C ARG A 689 2.27 -6.78 -17.30
N ALA A 690 3.50 -6.37 -17.61
CA ALA A 690 3.87 -4.97 -17.68
C ALA A 690 3.08 -4.22 -18.77
N LEU A 691 2.79 -2.96 -18.49
CA LEU A 691 2.28 -2.00 -19.47
C LEU A 691 3.40 -1.59 -20.44
N ARG A 692 3.03 -1.14 -21.62
CA ARG A 692 3.97 -0.56 -22.58
C ARG A 692 4.48 0.82 -22.16
N SER A 693 3.65 1.55 -21.43
CA SER A 693 3.99 2.88 -20.89
C SER A 693 3.22 3.16 -19.62
N ALA A 694 3.74 4.07 -18.78
CA ALA A 694 3.06 4.58 -17.58
C ALA A 694 1.94 5.57 -17.96
N ASP A 695 1.02 5.17 -18.86
CA ASP A 695 -0.11 5.98 -19.29
C ASP A 695 -1.28 5.88 -18.30
N ASN A 696 -1.88 7.01 -17.98
CA ASN A 696 -3.05 7.10 -17.11
C ASN A 696 -4.29 7.73 -17.80
N SER A 697 -4.29 7.80 -19.11
CA SER A 697 -5.38 8.43 -19.89
C SER A 697 -6.70 7.69 -19.69
N SER A 698 -6.69 6.36 -19.65
CA SER A 698 -7.86 5.52 -19.46
C SER A 698 -8.52 5.76 -18.10
N VAL A 699 -7.75 5.71 -17.00
CA VAL A 699 -8.28 5.91 -15.64
C VAL A 699 -8.75 7.35 -15.42
N ARG A 700 -8.07 8.33 -16.03
CA ARG A 700 -8.49 9.74 -15.99
C ARG A 700 -9.81 9.96 -16.74
N ARG A 701 -9.96 9.30 -17.89
CA ARG A 701 -11.19 9.39 -18.66
C ARG A 701 -12.38 8.82 -17.89
N VAL A 702 -12.21 7.65 -17.26
CA VAL A 702 -13.25 7.03 -16.43
C VAL A 702 -13.67 7.96 -15.29
N ILE A 703 -12.71 8.52 -14.54
CA ILE A 703 -13.02 9.46 -13.45
C ILE A 703 -13.77 10.69 -13.97
N ASN A 704 -13.33 11.27 -15.08
CA ASN A 704 -13.98 12.46 -15.64
C ASN A 704 -15.44 12.21 -16.03
N GLU A 705 -15.70 11.13 -16.77
CA GLU A 705 -17.03 10.76 -17.22
C GLU A 705 -17.92 10.39 -16.02
N TYR A 706 -17.41 9.57 -15.12
CA TYR A 706 -18.17 9.11 -13.96
C TYR A 706 -18.52 10.26 -13.01
N MET A 707 -17.51 11.00 -12.53
CA MET A 707 -17.73 12.07 -11.55
C MET A 707 -18.66 13.16 -12.11
N SER A 708 -18.51 13.52 -13.40
CA SER A 708 -19.43 14.47 -14.05
C SER A 708 -20.84 13.92 -14.12
N GLY A 709 -20.99 12.65 -14.53
CA GLY A 709 -22.30 12.01 -14.69
C GLY A 709 -23.03 11.79 -13.37
N VAL A 710 -22.37 11.20 -12.37
CA VAL A 710 -22.97 10.85 -11.09
C VAL A 710 -23.43 12.09 -10.30
N HIS A 711 -22.63 13.17 -10.31
CA HIS A 711 -23.03 14.42 -9.66
C HIS A 711 -24.29 15.01 -10.28
N LYS A 712 -24.32 15.15 -11.61
CA LYS A 712 -25.44 15.78 -12.33
C LYS A 712 -26.69 14.92 -12.33
N GLN A 713 -26.56 13.62 -12.54
CA GLN A 713 -27.69 12.75 -12.79
C GLN A 713 -28.21 12.02 -11.54
N VAL A 714 -27.38 11.83 -10.52
CA VAL A 714 -27.77 11.13 -9.28
C VAL A 714 -27.87 12.10 -8.12
N TYR A 715 -26.77 12.76 -7.76
CA TYR A 715 -26.76 13.60 -6.54
C TYR A 715 -27.54 14.91 -6.69
N ALA A 716 -27.41 15.60 -7.82
CA ALA A 716 -28.20 16.80 -8.08
C ALA A 716 -29.70 16.50 -8.22
N ALA A 717 -30.05 15.42 -8.89
CA ALA A 717 -31.45 14.99 -9.03
C ALA A 717 -32.11 14.65 -7.69
N ASN A 718 -31.31 14.23 -6.69
CA ASN A 718 -31.77 13.92 -5.33
C ASN A 718 -31.61 15.11 -4.35
N GLY A 719 -31.20 16.29 -4.83
CA GLY A 719 -30.98 17.48 -4.00
C GLY A 719 -29.79 17.39 -3.04
N LYS A 720 -28.89 16.42 -3.23
CA LYS A 720 -27.75 16.19 -2.35
C LYS A 720 -26.47 16.87 -2.79
N TRP A 721 -26.45 17.49 -3.96
CA TRP A 721 -25.31 18.21 -4.52
C TRP A 721 -25.80 19.31 -5.47
N LYS A 722 -25.07 20.40 -5.50
CA LYS A 722 -25.21 21.49 -6.48
C LYS A 722 -23.84 21.93 -7.00
N ALA A 723 -23.79 22.53 -8.18
CA ALA A 723 -22.56 23.05 -8.74
C ALA A 723 -21.92 24.09 -7.80
N GLY A 724 -20.62 23.93 -7.56
CA GLY A 724 -19.88 24.78 -6.61
C GLY A 724 -19.72 24.20 -5.20
N ASP A 725 -20.43 23.13 -4.86
CA ASP A 725 -20.22 22.44 -3.58
C ASP A 725 -18.79 21.91 -3.48
N LYS A 726 -18.14 22.14 -2.33
CA LYS A 726 -16.80 21.70 -2.00
C LYS A 726 -16.75 21.25 -0.54
N ILE A 727 -15.72 20.51 -0.17
CA ILE A 727 -15.49 20.14 1.23
C ILE A 727 -15.18 21.42 2.01
N GLU A 728 -15.98 21.65 3.05
CA GLU A 728 -15.86 22.84 3.89
C GLU A 728 -14.60 22.79 4.73
N LYS A 729 -13.98 23.95 4.89
CA LYS A 729 -12.81 24.14 5.74
C LYS A 729 -13.23 23.99 7.21
N PRO A 730 -12.71 22.98 7.96
CA PRO A 730 -13.11 22.79 9.34
C PRO A 730 -12.65 23.96 10.23
N ALA A 731 -13.39 24.18 11.32
CA ALA A 731 -12.99 25.14 12.34
C ALA A 731 -11.58 24.79 12.85
N GLY A 732 -10.73 25.82 13.04
CA GLY A 732 -9.36 25.67 13.51
C GLY A 732 -8.30 25.69 12.42
N ILE A 733 -8.59 25.37 11.18
CA ILE A 733 -7.68 25.59 10.05
C ILE A 733 -7.52 27.09 9.79
N ARG A 734 -6.29 27.57 9.84
CA ARG A 734 -5.95 28.99 9.62
C ARG A 734 -4.83 29.12 8.58
N ASN A 735 -4.66 30.31 8.04
CA ASN A 735 -3.49 30.66 7.24
C ASN A 735 -2.31 30.93 8.19
N CYS A 736 -1.12 30.48 7.82
CA CYS A 736 0.11 30.65 8.58
C CYS A 736 1.31 30.76 7.65
N THR A 737 2.38 31.36 8.15
CA THR A 737 3.64 31.42 7.42
C THR A 737 4.55 30.30 7.91
N ILE A 738 4.88 29.36 7.01
CA ILE A 738 5.67 28.17 7.29
C ILE A 738 6.90 28.21 6.40
N SER A 739 8.08 28.27 7.02
CA SER A 739 9.35 28.37 6.26
C SER A 739 9.35 29.52 5.24
N GLY A 740 8.77 30.66 5.60
CA GLY A 740 8.70 31.86 4.77
C GLY A 740 7.60 31.84 3.68
N ARG A 741 6.73 30.82 3.65
CA ARG A 741 5.63 30.67 2.69
C ARG A 741 4.29 30.67 3.36
N ASN A 742 3.31 31.30 2.74
CA ASN A 742 1.93 31.25 3.21
C ASN A 742 1.30 29.92 2.81
N ASP A 743 0.78 29.20 3.81
CA ASP A 743 0.02 27.98 3.62
C ASP A 743 -1.04 27.84 4.72
N ILE A 744 -1.71 26.69 4.82
CA ILE A 744 -2.66 26.40 5.88
C ILE A 744 -2.01 25.59 7.00
N CYS A 745 -2.52 25.75 8.23
CA CYS A 745 -2.11 24.96 9.37
C CYS A 745 -3.28 24.65 10.31
N PRO A 746 -3.23 23.55 11.07
CA PRO A 746 -4.24 23.16 12.02
C PRO A 746 -4.14 23.99 13.30
N SER A 747 -5.16 23.95 14.14
CA SER A 747 -5.25 24.72 15.38
C SER A 747 -4.13 24.44 16.39
N TRP A 748 -3.59 23.22 16.37
CA TRP A 748 -2.48 22.81 17.25
C TRP A 748 -1.09 23.18 16.71
N TRP A 749 -1.01 23.78 15.54
CA TRP A 749 0.24 24.26 14.98
C TRP A 749 0.75 25.49 15.74
N ASP A 750 2.03 25.45 16.03
CA ASP A 750 2.77 26.56 16.60
C ASP A 750 4.24 26.46 16.17
N ASN A 751 4.92 27.58 16.03
CA ASN A 751 6.30 27.65 15.56
C ASN A 751 7.26 26.82 16.40
N SER A 752 7.01 26.68 17.70
CA SER A 752 7.87 25.91 18.62
C SER A 752 7.81 24.40 18.37
N LYS A 753 6.75 23.91 17.74
CA LYS A 753 6.52 22.48 17.46
C LYS A 753 7.00 22.01 16.08
N THR A 754 7.50 22.93 15.26
CA THR A 754 7.88 22.60 13.87
C THR A 754 9.27 21.99 13.72
N GLY A 755 10.04 21.91 14.80
CA GLY A 755 11.46 21.51 14.75
C GLY A 755 12.34 22.48 13.95
N SER A 756 11.82 23.65 13.59
CA SER A 756 12.52 24.72 12.89
C SER A 756 13.01 25.77 13.87
N VAL A 757 14.27 26.14 13.75
CA VAL A 757 14.83 27.28 14.47
C VAL A 757 14.82 28.46 13.51
N THR A 758 14.22 29.59 13.95
CA THR A 758 14.25 30.83 13.18
C THR A 758 15.54 31.58 13.48
N LYS A 759 16.19 32.07 12.43
CA LYS A 759 17.37 32.98 12.52
C LYS A 759 17.12 34.14 11.60
N GLU A 760 17.65 35.30 11.97
CA GLU A 760 17.71 36.45 11.06
C GLU A 760 19.05 36.41 10.32
N ILE A 761 19.01 36.53 9.02
CA ILE A 761 20.19 36.67 8.16
C ILE A 761 19.97 37.88 7.26
N GLU A 762 21.05 38.65 7.07
CA GLU A 762 21.05 39.77 6.14
C GLU A 762 21.33 39.28 4.74
N PHE A 763 20.49 39.72 3.81
CA PHE A 763 20.59 39.45 2.39
C PHE A 763 20.73 40.75 1.62
N ASP A 764 21.32 40.66 0.45
CA ASP A 764 21.24 41.72 -0.54
C ASP A 764 19.95 41.64 -1.34
N SER A 765 19.22 42.72 -1.43
CA SER A 765 17.96 42.79 -2.19
C SER A 765 18.18 42.82 -3.73
N VAL A 766 19.39 43.04 -4.20
CA VAL A 766 19.74 43.04 -5.64
C VAL A 766 20.13 41.62 -6.09
N SER A 767 21.18 41.06 -5.51
CA SER A 767 21.66 39.71 -5.88
C SER A 767 20.76 38.61 -5.35
N LYS A 768 19.91 38.89 -4.35
CA LYS A 768 19.10 37.93 -3.61
C LYS A 768 19.95 36.88 -2.86
N LYS A 769 21.23 37.17 -2.63
CA LYS A 769 22.18 36.31 -1.94
C LYS A 769 22.49 36.88 -0.53
N LYS A 770 23.23 36.15 0.26
CA LYS A 770 23.60 36.54 1.61
C LYS A 770 24.50 37.78 1.58
N ALA A 771 24.16 38.81 2.37
CA ALA A 771 24.93 40.04 2.39
C ALA A 771 26.35 39.81 2.90
N THR A 772 27.32 40.48 2.28
CA THR A 772 28.72 40.49 2.65
C THR A 772 29.08 41.85 3.29
N GLN A 773 30.29 41.98 3.73
CA GLN A 773 30.78 43.29 4.20
C GLN A 773 30.76 44.39 3.11
N CYS A 774 30.78 43.99 1.87
CA CYS A 774 30.79 44.89 0.71
C CYS A 774 29.38 45.24 0.20
N THR A 775 28.32 44.54 0.69
CA THR A 775 26.94 44.82 0.32
C THR A 775 26.50 46.17 0.83
N PRO A 776 25.97 47.10 -0.01
CA PRO A 776 25.52 48.40 0.46
C PRO A 776 24.43 48.34 1.51
N GLU A 777 24.43 49.24 2.47
CA GLU A 777 23.39 49.30 3.52
C GLU A 777 21.99 49.51 2.93
N SER A 778 21.91 50.27 1.83
CA SER A 778 20.65 50.54 1.07
C SER A 778 20.01 49.30 0.49
N THR A 779 20.76 48.23 0.27
CA THR A 779 20.27 46.99 -0.29
C THR A 779 20.17 45.86 0.70
N ARG A 780 20.70 46.06 1.94
CA ARG A 780 20.59 45.05 3.02
C ARG A 780 19.16 44.92 3.51
N VAL A 781 18.68 43.69 3.51
CA VAL A 781 17.38 43.33 4.08
C VAL A 781 17.58 42.21 5.10
N LYS A 782 17.05 42.36 6.27
CA LYS A 782 17.02 41.31 7.30
C LYS A 782 15.83 40.43 7.05
N LEU A 783 16.08 39.16 6.81
CA LEU A 783 15.02 38.18 6.57
C LEU A 783 15.13 37.03 7.58
N THR A 784 13.99 36.60 8.04
CA THR A 784 13.88 35.41 8.87
C THR A 784 14.09 34.19 8.01
N VAL A 785 15.11 33.39 8.32
CA VAL A 785 15.36 32.07 7.71
C VAL A 785 15.00 30.96 8.68
N PHE A 786 14.69 29.79 8.14
CA PHE A 786 14.26 28.63 8.90
C PHE A 786 15.32 27.54 8.82
N GLU A 787 15.96 27.21 9.92
CA GLU A 787 16.83 26.04 10.05
C GLU A 787 15.99 24.84 10.43
N THR A 788 15.89 23.86 9.55
CA THR A 788 15.19 22.59 9.78
C THR A 788 16.19 21.45 9.80
N THR A 789 16.00 20.52 10.73
CA THR A 789 16.77 19.27 10.76
C THR A 789 15.90 18.18 10.10
N ASP A 790 16.40 17.60 9.01
CA ASP A 790 15.70 16.50 8.36
C ASP A 790 15.61 15.31 9.34
N PRO A 791 14.42 14.81 9.64
CA PRO A 791 14.23 13.81 10.68
C PRO A 791 14.82 12.43 10.32
N VAL A 792 15.06 12.16 9.05
CA VAL A 792 15.62 10.91 8.56
C VAL A 792 17.13 11.00 8.41
N SER A 793 17.62 11.96 7.60
CA SER A 793 19.04 12.11 7.30
C SER A 793 19.81 12.84 8.42
N LYS A 794 19.09 13.46 9.38
CA LYS A 794 19.65 14.33 10.44
C LYS A 794 20.44 15.54 9.91
N LYS A 795 20.37 15.81 8.63
CA LYS A 795 21.02 16.98 8.02
C LYS A 795 20.26 18.26 8.32
N LYS A 796 20.98 19.30 8.63
CA LYS A 796 20.43 20.64 8.80
C LYS A 796 20.33 21.33 7.44
N THR A 797 19.21 21.97 7.19
CA THR A 797 18.95 22.77 6.01
C THR A 797 18.43 24.13 6.44
N ILE A 798 18.98 25.20 5.88
CA ILE A 798 18.48 26.55 6.09
C ILE A 798 17.69 26.93 4.84
N THR A 799 16.47 27.40 5.04
CA THR A 799 15.59 27.86 3.97
C THR A 799 15.34 29.35 4.10
N ALA A 800 15.63 30.10 3.07
CA ALA A 800 15.31 31.52 2.97
C ALA A 800 13.92 31.73 2.31
N PRO A 801 13.30 32.90 2.49
CA PRO A 801 12.09 33.27 1.76
C PRO A 801 12.27 33.18 0.22
N ASP A 802 11.14 33.07 -0.52
CA ASP A 802 11.15 32.90 -1.97
C ASP A 802 11.98 33.96 -2.70
N GLY A 803 12.84 33.48 -3.56
CA GLY A 803 13.72 34.31 -4.38
C GLY A 803 15.07 34.62 -3.75
N TYR A 804 15.32 34.24 -2.47
CA TYR A 804 16.61 34.46 -1.79
C TYR A 804 17.40 33.17 -1.63
N ASN A 805 18.73 33.24 -1.84
CA ASN A 805 19.64 32.10 -1.72
C ASN A 805 20.55 32.28 -0.49
N VAL A 806 20.36 31.43 0.51
CA VAL A 806 21.13 31.45 1.79
C VAL A 806 22.49 30.76 1.66
N ASN A 807 22.72 29.99 0.61
CA ASN A 807 23.94 29.18 0.42
C ASN A 807 25.03 29.92 -0.37
N GLU A 808 24.72 31.08 -0.93
CA GLU A 808 25.66 31.88 -1.69
C GLU A 808 25.79 33.25 -1.08
N ASP A 809 26.99 33.77 -1.08
CA ASP A 809 27.30 35.15 -0.66
C ASP A 809 27.07 36.11 -1.84
N ASP A 810 26.73 37.35 -1.56
CA ASP A 810 26.58 38.41 -2.54
C ASP A 810 27.86 38.54 -3.37
N ASP A 811 27.74 38.31 -4.67
CA ASP A 811 28.79 38.40 -5.68
C ASP A 811 28.63 39.57 -6.62
N THR A 812 27.56 40.36 -6.44
CA THR A 812 27.27 41.56 -7.22
C THR A 812 28.11 42.71 -6.74
N HIS A 813 28.24 42.88 -5.38
CA HIS A 813 28.93 44.03 -4.78
C HIS A 813 30.35 43.68 -4.37
N LYS A 814 31.27 44.61 -4.71
CA LYS A 814 32.69 44.60 -4.32
C LYS A 814 33.02 45.80 -3.40
N CYS A 815 33.91 45.61 -2.43
CA CYS A 815 34.34 46.70 -1.57
C CYS A 815 35.06 47.85 -2.32
N SER A 816 35.43 47.64 -3.56
CA SER A 816 36.01 48.65 -4.47
C SER A 816 34.98 49.45 -5.25
N ASP A 817 33.70 49.14 -5.13
CA ASP A 817 32.65 49.80 -5.91
C ASP A 817 32.49 51.24 -5.50
N SER A 818 32.29 52.10 -6.46
CA SER A 818 32.00 53.51 -6.33
C SER A 818 30.53 53.80 -6.50
N GLN A 819 30.00 54.70 -5.69
CA GLN A 819 28.61 55.18 -5.77
C GLN A 819 28.42 56.14 -6.93
N PRO A 820 27.21 56.30 -7.46
CA PRO A 820 26.88 57.33 -8.40
C PRO A 820 27.12 58.71 -7.73
N SER A 821 27.37 59.72 -8.52
CA SER A 821 27.58 61.04 -7.99
C SER A 821 26.73 62.10 -8.67
N ILE A 822 26.43 63.17 -7.90
CA ILE A 822 25.73 64.35 -8.37
C ILE A 822 26.75 65.50 -8.34
N SER A 823 27.22 65.89 -9.54
CA SER A 823 28.25 66.90 -9.70
C SER A 823 27.71 68.32 -9.62
N GLY A 824 26.41 68.50 -9.87
CA GLY A 824 25.80 69.84 -9.72
C GLY A 824 24.42 69.95 -10.31
N VAL A 825 23.77 71.04 -9.96
CA VAL A 825 22.49 71.47 -10.54
C VAL A 825 22.67 72.86 -11.08
N SER A 826 22.23 73.08 -12.32
CA SER A 826 22.18 74.38 -12.95
C SER A 826 20.75 74.72 -13.44
N TYR A 827 20.52 76.01 -13.55
CA TYR A 827 19.18 76.50 -13.88
C TYR A 827 19.28 77.41 -15.10
N SER A 828 18.41 77.24 -16.15
CA SER A 828 18.21 78.11 -17.23
C SER A 828 16.77 78.60 -17.32
N ARG A 829 16.55 79.89 -17.30
CA ARG A 829 15.20 80.50 -17.25
C ARG A 829 14.53 80.42 -18.58
N HIS A 830 13.27 79.98 -18.64
CA HIS A 830 12.44 80.19 -19.79
C HIS A 830 11.99 81.69 -19.92
N SER A 831 12.08 82.32 -21.11
CA SER A 831 11.85 83.71 -21.35
C SER A 831 10.71 84.32 -20.49
N ASN A 832 11.06 85.27 -19.60
CA ASN A 832 10.16 86.04 -18.71
C ASN A 832 9.15 85.31 -17.85
N SER A 833 9.34 83.99 -17.57
CA SER A 833 8.50 83.19 -16.73
C SER A 833 9.25 82.76 -15.45
N ASN A 834 8.52 82.29 -14.47
CA ASN A 834 9.12 81.64 -13.26
C ASN A 834 9.45 80.17 -13.52
N THR A 835 9.33 79.73 -14.72
CA THR A 835 9.69 78.39 -15.19
C THR A 835 11.16 78.34 -15.53
N TYR A 836 11.85 77.40 -14.91
CA TYR A 836 13.26 77.16 -15.13
C TYR A 836 13.48 75.74 -15.59
N ARG A 837 14.35 75.52 -16.53
CA ARG A 837 14.91 74.24 -16.85
C ARG A 837 15.99 73.95 -15.80
N ILE A 838 15.74 72.89 -15.00
CA ILE A 838 16.66 72.36 -14.05
C ILE A 838 17.50 71.31 -14.74
N ASN A 839 18.81 71.51 -14.82
CA ASN A 839 19.76 70.57 -15.40
C ASN A 839 20.53 69.93 -14.24
N VAL A 840 20.47 68.66 -14.12
CA VAL A 840 21.17 67.89 -13.07
C VAL A 840 22.30 67.13 -13.75
N ASN A 841 23.52 67.33 -13.38
CA ASN A 841 24.68 66.59 -13.83
C ASN A 841 25.00 65.46 -12.89
N ILE A 842 25.04 64.28 -13.45
CA ILE A 842 25.25 63.01 -12.74
C ILE A 842 26.39 62.23 -13.37
N SER A 843 27.06 61.43 -12.61
CA SER A 843 28.03 60.46 -13.14
C SER A 843 27.76 59.10 -12.48
N LYS A 844 27.83 58.04 -13.29
CA LYS A 844 27.69 56.68 -12.77
C LYS A 844 28.92 56.30 -11.94
N GLY A 845 28.69 55.42 -10.99
CA GLY A 845 29.74 54.71 -10.25
C GLY A 845 30.09 53.39 -10.97
N SER A 846 30.21 52.36 -10.17
CA SER A 846 30.48 50.99 -10.68
C SER A 846 29.28 50.42 -11.46
N PHE A 847 28.09 50.93 -11.16
CA PHE A 847 26.82 50.44 -11.76
C PHE A 847 26.12 51.51 -12.57
N ASP A 848 25.29 51.10 -13.52
CA ASP A 848 24.53 52.00 -14.35
C ASP A 848 23.37 52.63 -13.56
N ILE A 849 23.20 53.96 -13.76
CA ILE A 849 22.11 54.69 -13.08
C ILE A 849 20.77 54.20 -13.57
N ASN A 850 19.90 53.82 -12.68
CA ASN A 850 18.56 53.27 -12.97
C ASN A 850 17.41 54.19 -12.52
N SER A 851 17.70 55.22 -11.76
CA SER A 851 16.69 56.20 -11.30
C SER A 851 17.29 57.54 -10.98
N VAL A 852 16.66 58.61 -11.38
CA VAL A 852 16.94 59.94 -10.89
C VAL A 852 15.61 60.64 -10.53
N VAL A 853 15.50 61.04 -9.26
CA VAL A 853 14.29 61.70 -8.72
C VAL A 853 14.68 63.11 -8.33
N ILE A 854 13.94 64.08 -8.87
CA ILE A 854 14.12 65.51 -8.54
C ILE A 854 12.88 65.94 -7.74
N LYS A 855 13.13 66.51 -6.56
CA LYS A 855 12.06 67.00 -5.67
C LYS A 855 12.28 68.50 -5.44
N VAL A 856 11.22 69.27 -5.34
CA VAL A 856 11.23 70.67 -4.88
C VAL A 856 10.39 70.76 -3.62
N ASP A 857 10.99 71.32 -2.52
CA ASP A 857 10.39 71.36 -1.20
C ASP A 857 9.73 70.01 -0.81
N GLY A 858 10.39 68.87 -1.08
CA GLY A 858 9.96 67.52 -0.79
C GLY A 858 8.96 66.88 -1.76
N SER A 859 8.39 67.73 -2.68
CA SER A 859 7.47 67.21 -3.71
C SER A 859 8.23 66.73 -4.93
N THR A 860 7.97 65.53 -5.42
CA THR A 860 8.60 64.95 -6.64
C THR A 860 8.11 65.70 -7.87
N ILE A 861 8.99 66.28 -8.63
CA ILE A 861 8.70 67.01 -9.89
C ILE A 861 9.16 66.26 -11.13
N SER A 862 10.10 65.33 -10.98
CA SER A 862 10.57 64.47 -12.08
C SER A 862 11.10 63.16 -11.51
N THR A 863 10.80 62.09 -12.28
CA THR A 863 11.44 60.78 -12.15
C THR A 863 11.86 60.33 -13.54
N ALA A 864 13.15 60.13 -13.76
CA ALA A 864 13.70 59.86 -15.08
C ALA A 864 14.70 58.71 -15.06
N LEU A 865 14.75 57.94 -16.13
CA LEU A 865 15.89 57.08 -16.50
C LEU A 865 16.84 57.90 -17.33
N PRO A 866 18.11 58.10 -16.94
CA PRO A 866 19.04 58.94 -17.69
C PRO A 866 19.48 58.32 -19.03
N SER A 867 19.38 59.06 -20.11
CA SER A 867 19.96 58.69 -21.41
C SER A 867 21.39 59.26 -21.58
N GLY A 868 21.94 59.91 -20.55
CA GLY A 868 23.27 60.55 -20.52
C GLY A 868 23.61 61.09 -19.14
N ASN A 869 24.69 61.89 -19.08
CA ASN A 869 25.21 62.46 -17.80
C ASN A 869 24.46 63.69 -17.31
N THR A 870 23.43 64.13 -17.98
CA THR A 870 22.64 65.31 -17.65
C THR A 870 21.17 65.03 -17.82
N ILE A 871 20.38 65.29 -16.79
CA ILE A 871 18.92 65.21 -16.82
C ILE A 871 18.36 66.62 -16.72
N SER A 872 17.40 66.91 -17.57
CA SER A 872 16.72 68.20 -17.60
C SER A 872 15.23 68.08 -17.32
N THR A 873 14.68 68.92 -16.50
CA THR A 873 13.23 69.00 -16.25
C THR A 873 12.84 70.47 -16.09
N ASP A 874 11.70 70.83 -16.56
CA ASP A 874 11.15 72.21 -16.45
C ASP A 874 10.27 72.24 -15.20
N TYR A 875 10.45 73.31 -14.39
CA TYR A 875 9.65 73.53 -13.18
C TYR A 875 9.38 75.02 -12.97
N THR A 876 8.16 75.32 -12.56
CA THR A 876 7.76 76.71 -12.22
C THR A 876 7.89 76.95 -10.74
N PHE A 877 8.85 77.74 -10.34
CA PHE A 877 9.09 78.04 -8.94
C PHE A 877 8.07 79.08 -8.40
N SER A 878 7.51 78.78 -7.22
CA SER A 878 6.54 79.64 -6.54
C SER A 878 7.19 80.72 -5.70
N LYS A 879 8.44 80.43 -5.22
CA LYS A 879 9.28 81.38 -4.44
C LYS A 879 10.75 81.18 -4.74
N ALA A 880 11.55 82.22 -4.56
CA ALA A 880 13.03 82.13 -4.68
C ALA A 880 13.61 81.25 -3.59
N GLY A 881 14.65 80.52 -3.91
CA GLY A 881 15.43 79.69 -2.95
C GLY A 881 14.74 78.39 -2.48
N GLN A 882 13.71 77.88 -3.20
CA GLN A 882 13.11 76.60 -2.85
C GLN A 882 14.18 75.51 -2.85
N ASN A 883 14.05 74.57 -1.91
CA ASN A 883 15.00 73.47 -1.77
C ASN A 883 14.77 72.42 -2.89
N ILE A 884 15.81 72.08 -3.62
CA ILE A 884 15.80 71.03 -4.63
C ILE A 884 16.61 69.86 -4.12
N THR A 885 15.97 68.74 -3.94
CA THR A 885 16.64 67.50 -3.59
C THR A 885 16.70 66.59 -4.82
N VAL A 886 17.88 66.16 -5.14
CA VAL A 886 18.17 65.20 -6.24
C VAL A 886 18.59 63.91 -5.62
N GLU A 887 17.88 62.85 -5.95
CA GLU A 887 18.18 61.46 -5.54
C GLU A 887 18.57 60.67 -6.78
N VAL A 888 19.72 60.02 -6.75
CA VAL A 888 20.23 59.19 -7.85
C VAL A 888 20.41 57.79 -7.30
N GLY A 889 19.81 56.80 -7.96
CA GLY A 889 19.96 55.37 -7.70
C GLY A 889 20.57 54.66 -8.88
N ASP A 890 21.33 53.59 -8.63
CA ASP A 890 21.90 52.73 -9.64
C ASP A 890 21.40 51.29 -9.57
N SER A 891 21.75 50.48 -10.58
CA SER A 891 21.35 49.10 -10.67
C SER A 891 22.00 48.20 -9.61
N GLY A 892 23.08 48.65 -8.97
CA GLY A 892 23.65 48.01 -7.76
C GLY A 892 22.93 48.40 -6.48
N GLY A 893 21.90 49.29 -6.52
CA GLY A 893 21.13 49.72 -5.38
C GLY A 893 21.78 50.80 -4.54
N TYR A 894 22.93 51.35 -4.98
CA TYR A 894 23.49 52.51 -4.30
C TYR A 894 22.58 53.72 -4.54
N LYS A 895 22.41 54.55 -3.49
CA LYS A 895 21.58 55.77 -3.55
C LYS A 895 22.36 56.96 -3.00
N VAL A 896 22.36 58.02 -3.72
CA VAL A 896 22.97 59.27 -3.31
C VAL A 896 21.92 60.37 -3.39
N SER A 897 21.80 61.17 -2.34
CA SER A 897 20.89 62.32 -2.27
C SER A 897 21.68 63.59 -1.97
N LYS A 898 21.37 64.66 -2.72
CA LYS A 898 22.00 65.93 -2.48
C LYS A 898 21.01 67.07 -2.64
N SER A 899 21.05 68.01 -1.76
CA SER A 899 20.16 69.19 -1.77
C SER A 899 20.86 70.39 -2.32
N TYR A 900 20.16 71.17 -3.08
CA TYR A 900 20.59 72.39 -3.73
C TYR A 900 19.53 73.48 -3.49
N THR A 901 19.99 74.72 -3.45
CA THR A 901 19.09 75.88 -3.39
C THR A 901 18.64 76.26 -4.79
N GLY A 902 17.37 76.39 -5.00
CA GLY A 902 16.79 76.84 -6.28
C GLY A 902 17.20 78.29 -6.63
N PRO A 903 16.71 78.78 -7.77
CA PRO A 903 17.05 80.12 -8.26
C PRO A 903 16.86 81.20 -7.20
N SER A 904 17.88 82.14 -7.09
CA SER A 904 17.87 83.20 -6.09
C SER A 904 16.90 84.34 -6.37
N SER A 905 16.40 84.44 -7.59
CA SER A 905 15.41 85.42 -8.01
C SER A 905 14.34 84.83 -8.96
N ILE A 906 13.08 85.06 -8.63
CA ILE A 906 11.91 84.82 -9.45
C ILE A 906 11.07 86.09 -9.59
N ASN A 907 10.31 86.28 -10.64
CA ASN A 907 9.44 87.46 -10.73
C ASN A 907 8.25 87.29 -9.79
N SER A 908 8.07 88.18 -8.84
CA SER A 908 6.84 88.27 -8.12
C SER A 908 5.72 88.79 -9.00
N GLU A 909 4.86 87.98 -9.58
CA GLU A 909 3.69 88.52 -10.20
C GLU A 909 2.74 89.05 -9.12
N ASN A 910 2.37 90.35 -9.22
CA ASN A 910 1.32 91.01 -8.47
C ASN A 910 0.06 90.12 -8.56
N SER A 911 -0.40 89.56 -7.45
CA SER A 911 -1.78 89.09 -7.36
C SER A 911 -2.74 90.30 -7.41
N SER A 912 -3.13 90.68 -8.61
CA SER A 912 -4.26 91.57 -8.81
C SER A 912 -5.53 90.70 -8.48
N SER A 913 -6.10 90.97 -7.34
CA SER A 913 -7.49 90.68 -7.01
C SER A 913 -8.40 91.11 -8.11
N VAL A 914 -9.09 90.19 -8.79
CA VAL A 914 -10.35 90.51 -9.45
C VAL A 914 -11.46 89.94 -8.61
N SER A 915 -12.12 90.85 -7.92
CA SER A 915 -13.44 90.64 -7.34
C SER A 915 -14.47 90.68 -8.42
N SER A 916 -15.25 89.60 -8.59
CA SER A 916 -16.71 89.61 -8.79
C SER A 916 -17.15 88.16 -9.09
#